data_da8004b1417c431d02da82cac33948cc
#
_entry.id   da8004b1417c431d02da82cac33948cc
#
_cell.length_a   1.000
_cell.length_b   1.000
_cell.length_c   1.000
_cell.angle_alpha   90.00
_cell.angle_beta   90.00
_cell.angle_gamma   90.00
#
_symmetry.space_group_name_H-M   'P 1'
#
loop_
_entity.id
_entity.type
_entity.pdbx_description
1 polymer ?
#
loop_
_entity_poly.entity_id
_entity_poly.type
_entity_poly.pdbx_seq_one_letter_code
_entity_poly.pdbx_strand_id
1 'polypeptide(L)'
;MRVFTFITTMSLLLSQVRVGDWAAYTSLLEIADLVEVDSLLVCATNGGVLVYDRTLDDFTTITNMQGLISTDLAVIDVDAYDQYWVGGASPEGFIQIFDDQFALKTSFDLDLTAIVDFALTDSIAFAAFKQNQDWGIMEFRYDGEQYFYKDVYNNWPITLNDISGLFMEGEMLYVGTDQGMFTGNWRSTNLKDPANWEQNDELAGVISTFKQNSKNILLVMDNDVYEFNPSSATANLLWDFYHDTHEIYDVIQDADGSLWCVLIKNFVKMSSTAVEWSKRSGERFKRIFYLADGTKVAGTTTGLLFLNEDTQTFTRKKPNGLLMNSISALHVMSDGRLVAGSRYGLMIKESEGWRNIVGFNGDDLIISENKDYTRFAADTIPVHFGNYIADIEEGPGGLVYCGIRGTYPEPQRHGGGIVIIDIDNPANFTLIDTSHLDQFEDEYMIVKDIAKDPFGNLWIADTYATTNYEPIKVLQTDGTWGEYDVSSSGNVLSLTPNSIDFDSWGRVWIGSFEDNNNVGGASNGGVAMLDYSGDPANPEETEWNNINVNTDASTNTVWSLGVNSSDVLYLLSPKGLNGLTLQFSNSDPVAHYGFTYYPNIAFSSGSKLRIDPRDNVWVTSPTQGVYVLTSSATYWPNINGLTADNSYLLSNNVNSVAFDEDEGLAYIATDKGISVVKMPFAKKNKSYSNVEIFPSPFRVPTATPLTIDGLMDESSCKIMTLTGKVLKTVESRPDVEGYQAFWDGRDESGDWVSTGVYLIALYTKNGSSSFEKIAVIRN
;
A
#
# COMPACT_ATOMS: atom_id res chain seq x y z
N MET A 1 -13.36 12.65 -33.43
CA MET A 1 -11.91 12.51 -33.22
C MET A 1 -11.56 13.51 -32.14
N ARG A 2 -11.83 13.13 -30.88
CA ARG A 2 -11.48 13.93 -29.70
C ARG A 2 -9.99 13.73 -29.47
N VAL A 3 -9.24 14.81 -29.48
CA VAL A 3 -7.80 14.77 -29.12
C VAL A 3 -7.77 14.73 -27.60
N PHE A 4 -7.62 13.55 -27.03
CA PHE A 4 -7.22 13.41 -25.62
C PHE A 4 -5.82 14.03 -25.50
N THR A 5 -5.75 15.16 -24.84
CA THR A 5 -4.49 15.66 -24.33
C THR A 5 -4.18 14.79 -23.10
N PHE A 6 -3.49 13.67 -23.33
CA PHE A 6 -3.00 12.84 -22.24
C PHE A 6 -2.26 13.72 -21.24
N ILE A 7 -2.76 13.78 -20.03
CA ILE A 7 -1.90 13.99 -18.88
C ILE A 7 -1.05 12.73 -18.86
N THR A 8 0.09 12.76 -19.55
CA THR A 8 1.17 11.85 -19.24
C THR A 8 1.36 11.99 -17.75
N THR A 9 0.89 11.02 -16.98
CA THR A 9 1.43 10.79 -15.65
C THR A 9 2.90 10.61 -15.90
N MET A 10 3.64 11.71 -15.78
CA MET A 10 5.07 11.65 -15.60
C MET A 10 5.25 10.59 -14.52
N SER A 11 5.79 9.42 -14.91
CA SER A 11 6.63 8.72 -13.96
C SER A 11 7.52 9.83 -13.43
N LEU A 12 7.27 10.27 -12.21
CA LEU A 12 8.06 11.28 -11.53
C LEU A 12 9.48 10.76 -11.66
N LEU A 13 10.25 11.39 -12.55
CA LEU A 13 11.68 11.40 -12.41
C LEU A 13 11.86 12.00 -11.03
N LEU A 14 12.20 11.18 -10.05
CA LEU A 14 12.32 11.55 -8.63
C LEU A 14 13.29 12.73 -8.42
N SER A 15 14.06 13.10 -9.44
CA SER A 15 14.99 14.21 -9.48
C SER A 15 14.36 15.62 -9.48
N GLN A 16 13.02 15.78 -9.63
CA GLN A 16 12.37 17.09 -9.68
C GLN A 16 11.26 17.24 -8.64
N VAL A 17 11.45 16.67 -7.45
CA VAL A 17 10.48 16.61 -6.37
C VAL A 17 10.79 17.65 -5.29
N ARG A 18 9.77 18.37 -4.83
CA ARG A 18 9.90 19.35 -3.73
C ARG A 18 9.68 18.69 -2.40
N VAL A 19 10.32 19.24 -1.36
CA VAL A 19 9.99 18.85 0.01
C VAL A 19 8.49 19.02 0.25
N GLY A 20 7.86 17.93 0.71
CA GLY A 20 6.41 17.84 0.90
C GLY A 20 5.64 17.31 -0.30
N ASP A 21 6.29 17.04 -1.45
CA ASP A 21 5.64 16.34 -2.56
C ASP A 21 5.50 14.85 -2.23
N TRP A 22 4.42 14.25 -2.74
CA TRP A 22 4.07 12.85 -2.51
C TRP A 22 3.99 12.06 -3.81
N ALA A 23 4.17 10.75 -3.67
CA ALA A 23 3.84 9.76 -4.68
C ALA A 23 3.22 8.52 -4.02
N ALA A 24 2.52 7.71 -4.80
CA ALA A 24 1.93 6.47 -4.34
C ALA A 24 2.22 5.33 -5.31
N TYR A 25 2.57 4.15 -4.77
CA TYR A 25 2.68 2.91 -5.52
C TYR A 25 1.66 1.92 -5.00
N THR A 26 0.78 1.46 -5.88
CA THR A 26 -0.27 0.50 -5.56
C THR A 26 -0.25 -0.69 -6.53
N SER A 27 -0.79 -1.81 -6.09
CA SER A 27 -1.11 -2.93 -6.95
C SER A 27 -2.49 -2.71 -7.56
N LEU A 28 -2.57 -2.70 -8.88
CA LEU A 28 -3.79 -2.53 -9.65
C LEU A 28 -4.20 -3.84 -10.35
N LEU A 29 -3.78 -4.97 -9.78
CA LEU A 29 -3.92 -6.27 -10.43
C LEU A 29 -5.31 -6.87 -10.22
N GLU A 30 -5.96 -6.60 -9.10
CA GLU A 30 -7.28 -7.15 -8.79
C GLU A 30 -8.38 -6.27 -9.38
N ILE A 31 -8.96 -6.71 -10.49
CA ILE A 31 -10.02 -6.01 -11.20
C ILE A 31 -11.37 -6.39 -10.58
N ALA A 32 -12.03 -5.45 -9.90
CA ALA A 32 -13.33 -5.64 -9.30
C ALA A 32 -14.46 -5.39 -10.29
N ASP A 33 -14.33 -4.34 -11.10
CA ASP A 33 -15.35 -3.93 -12.08
C ASP A 33 -14.70 -3.14 -13.22
N LEU A 34 -15.41 -2.96 -14.36
CA LEU A 34 -14.93 -2.14 -15.46
C LEU A 34 -16.07 -1.58 -16.32
N VAL A 35 -15.80 -0.45 -16.96
CA VAL A 35 -16.63 0.15 -18.00
C VAL A 35 -15.79 0.43 -19.25
N GLU A 36 -16.40 0.22 -20.44
CA GLU A 36 -15.79 0.56 -21.73
C GLU A 36 -16.25 1.95 -22.19
N VAL A 37 -15.30 2.85 -22.48
CA VAL A 37 -15.56 4.17 -23.05
C VAL A 37 -14.64 4.38 -24.24
N ASP A 38 -15.19 4.37 -25.44
CA ASP A 38 -14.44 4.40 -26.72
C ASP A 38 -13.39 3.26 -26.78
N SER A 39 -12.09 3.58 -26.76
CA SER A 39 -10.98 2.61 -26.75
C SER A 39 -10.47 2.29 -25.35
N LEU A 40 -11.01 2.93 -24.32
CA LEU A 40 -10.54 2.81 -22.95
C LEU A 40 -11.35 1.75 -22.19
N LEU A 41 -10.64 0.92 -21.43
CA LEU A 41 -11.24 0.13 -20.37
C LEU A 41 -10.88 0.79 -19.03
N VAL A 42 -11.89 1.30 -18.34
CA VAL A 42 -11.73 1.98 -17.05
C VAL A 42 -12.18 1.04 -15.97
N CYS A 43 -11.24 0.65 -15.09
CA CYS A 43 -11.43 -0.43 -14.14
C CYS A 43 -11.37 0.07 -12.70
N ALA A 44 -12.31 -0.37 -11.87
CA ALA A 44 -12.19 -0.33 -10.42
C ALA A 44 -11.26 -1.45 -9.96
N THR A 45 -10.26 -1.12 -9.14
CA THR A 45 -9.30 -2.08 -8.62
C THR A 45 -9.08 -1.89 -7.11
N ASN A 46 -8.36 -2.82 -6.49
CA ASN A 46 -7.93 -2.70 -5.10
C ASN A 46 -6.75 -1.71 -4.89
N GLY A 47 -6.31 -1.01 -5.93
CA GLY A 47 -5.20 -0.04 -5.89
C GLY A 47 -5.52 1.31 -6.54
N GLY A 48 -6.79 1.57 -6.87
CA GLY A 48 -7.27 2.77 -7.54
C GLY A 48 -8.01 2.49 -8.84
N VAL A 49 -8.19 3.52 -9.68
CA VAL A 49 -8.73 3.34 -11.02
C VAL A 49 -7.60 3.03 -11.98
N LEU A 50 -7.74 1.92 -12.72
CA LEU A 50 -6.85 1.55 -13.81
C LEU A 50 -7.51 1.87 -15.14
N VAL A 51 -6.87 2.67 -15.96
CA VAL A 51 -7.30 2.98 -17.33
C VAL A 51 -6.39 2.27 -18.31
N TYR A 52 -6.92 1.34 -19.10
CA TYR A 52 -6.20 0.67 -20.18
C TYR A 52 -6.64 1.21 -21.53
N ASP A 53 -5.74 1.85 -22.26
CA ASP A 53 -5.96 2.27 -23.64
C ASP A 53 -5.62 1.13 -24.60
N ARG A 54 -6.66 0.54 -25.20
CA ARG A 54 -6.54 -0.57 -26.15
C ARG A 54 -5.83 -0.19 -27.45
N THR A 55 -5.82 1.10 -27.80
CA THR A 55 -5.18 1.61 -29.03
C THR A 55 -3.69 1.81 -28.85
N LEU A 56 -3.30 2.34 -27.69
CA LEU A 56 -1.90 2.60 -27.36
C LEU A 56 -1.20 1.40 -26.69
N ASP A 57 -1.97 0.44 -26.20
CA ASP A 57 -1.52 -0.68 -25.36
C ASP A 57 -0.78 -0.17 -24.11
N ASP A 58 -1.35 0.83 -23.44
CA ASP A 58 -0.74 1.52 -22.32
C ASP A 58 -1.72 1.70 -21.16
N PHE A 59 -1.18 1.94 -19.95
CA PHE A 59 -1.94 2.06 -18.71
C PHE A 59 -1.75 3.42 -18.06
N THR A 60 -2.85 3.97 -17.56
CA THR A 60 -2.86 5.14 -16.68
C THR A 60 -3.53 4.77 -15.36
N THR A 61 -3.08 5.38 -14.26
CA THR A 61 -3.55 5.07 -12.91
C THR A 61 -4.04 6.32 -12.20
N ILE A 62 -5.16 6.20 -11.46
CA ILE A 62 -5.73 7.25 -10.62
C ILE A 62 -5.76 6.73 -9.19
N THR A 63 -5.14 7.46 -8.28
CA THR A 63 -5.01 7.09 -6.88
C THR A 63 -5.45 8.25 -5.96
N ASN A 64 -5.15 8.17 -4.67
CA ASN A 64 -5.34 9.28 -3.75
C ASN A 64 -4.58 10.55 -4.16
N MET A 65 -3.53 10.42 -4.98
CA MET A 65 -2.80 11.55 -5.56
C MET A 65 -3.66 12.40 -6.51
N GLN A 66 -4.68 11.83 -7.12
CA GLN A 66 -5.68 12.51 -7.95
C GLN A 66 -6.99 12.78 -7.22
N GLY A 67 -7.04 12.52 -5.91
CA GLY A 67 -8.16 12.86 -5.04
C GLY A 67 -9.12 11.70 -4.71
N LEU A 68 -8.76 10.44 -4.99
CA LEU A 68 -9.52 9.32 -4.44
C LEU A 68 -9.46 9.32 -2.92
N ILE A 69 -10.60 9.12 -2.25
CA ILE A 69 -10.70 8.96 -0.80
C ILE A 69 -9.94 7.70 -0.35
N SER A 70 -10.16 6.60 -1.05
CA SER A 70 -9.48 5.33 -0.85
C SER A 70 -9.16 4.70 -2.19
N THR A 71 -8.12 3.87 -2.24
CA THR A 71 -7.73 3.17 -3.47
C THR A 71 -8.39 1.82 -3.63
N ASP A 72 -9.10 1.31 -2.64
CA ASP A 72 -9.84 0.04 -2.73
C ASP A 72 -11.25 0.28 -3.26
N LEU A 73 -11.49 -0.09 -4.52
CA LEU A 73 -12.69 0.20 -5.28
C LEU A 73 -13.46 -1.07 -5.60
N ALA A 74 -14.79 -1.01 -5.48
CA ALA A 74 -15.70 -2.12 -5.75
C ALA A 74 -16.38 -2.02 -7.12
N VAL A 75 -16.75 -0.79 -7.52
CA VAL A 75 -17.59 -0.57 -8.70
C VAL A 75 -17.22 0.72 -9.41
N ILE A 76 -17.37 0.73 -10.73
CA ILE A 76 -17.21 1.90 -11.59
C ILE A 76 -18.26 1.89 -12.69
N ASP A 77 -18.82 3.05 -12.98
CA ASP A 77 -19.76 3.24 -14.10
C ASP A 77 -19.60 4.64 -14.71
N VAL A 78 -20.22 4.88 -15.87
CA VAL A 78 -20.17 6.16 -16.57
C VAL A 78 -21.57 6.66 -16.86
N ASP A 79 -21.83 7.94 -16.56
CA ASP A 79 -23.13 8.56 -16.83
C ASP A 79 -23.25 9.14 -18.24
N ALA A 80 -24.42 9.66 -18.56
CA ALA A 80 -24.72 10.27 -19.87
C ALA A 80 -23.90 11.53 -20.18
N TYR A 81 -23.15 12.05 -19.23
CA TYR A 81 -22.30 13.24 -19.36
C TYR A 81 -20.81 12.90 -19.44
N ASP A 82 -20.47 11.64 -19.67
CA ASP A 82 -19.11 11.11 -19.68
C ASP A 82 -18.39 11.31 -18.31
N GLN A 83 -19.14 11.28 -17.18
CA GLN A 83 -18.58 11.37 -15.84
C GLN A 83 -18.45 9.96 -15.23
N TYR A 84 -17.30 9.68 -14.64
CA TYR A 84 -17.04 8.38 -14.00
C TYR A 84 -17.51 8.39 -12.55
N TRP A 85 -18.41 7.48 -12.22
CA TRP A 85 -18.87 7.19 -10.87
C TRP A 85 -18.05 6.07 -10.28
N VAL A 86 -17.42 6.32 -9.15
CA VAL A 86 -16.54 5.36 -8.48
C VAL A 86 -17.07 5.06 -7.09
N GLY A 87 -17.21 3.79 -6.78
CA GLY A 87 -17.68 3.29 -5.48
C GLY A 87 -16.58 2.58 -4.70
N GLY A 88 -16.40 2.98 -3.43
CA GLY A 88 -15.42 2.40 -2.52
C GLY A 88 -15.82 1.00 -2.06
N ALA A 89 -14.83 0.12 -1.89
CA ALA A 89 -14.98 -1.23 -1.36
C ALA A 89 -15.04 -1.26 0.19
N SER A 90 -15.49 -2.38 0.74
CA SER A 90 -15.47 -2.60 2.20
C SER A 90 -14.03 -2.60 2.74
N PRO A 91 -13.76 -1.95 3.90
CA PRO A 91 -14.71 -1.37 4.86
C PRO A 91 -15.00 0.13 4.67
N GLU A 92 -14.49 0.78 3.62
CA GLU A 92 -14.52 2.23 3.41
C GLU A 92 -15.36 2.59 2.18
N GLY A 93 -16.67 2.48 2.29
CA GLY A 93 -17.60 2.83 1.22
C GLY A 93 -17.74 4.34 1.03
N PHE A 94 -17.55 4.82 -0.19
CA PHE A 94 -17.76 6.22 -0.60
C PHE A 94 -18.21 6.26 -2.05
N ILE A 95 -18.74 7.41 -2.50
CA ILE A 95 -19.03 7.68 -3.91
C ILE A 95 -18.28 8.92 -4.34
N GLN A 96 -17.51 8.83 -5.42
CA GLN A 96 -16.87 9.98 -6.06
C GLN A 96 -17.21 10.02 -7.54
N ILE A 97 -17.37 11.25 -8.06
CA ILE A 97 -17.68 11.51 -9.46
C ILE A 97 -16.53 12.32 -10.05
N PHE A 98 -15.95 11.80 -11.11
CA PHE A 98 -14.85 12.44 -11.85
C PHE A 98 -15.34 12.82 -13.26
N ASP A 99 -14.73 13.86 -13.84
CA ASP A 99 -14.97 14.19 -15.24
C ASP A 99 -14.19 13.26 -16.20
N ASP A 100 -14.34 13.49 -17.51
CA ASP A 100 -13.67 12.73 -18.56
C ASP A 100 -12.12 12.85 -18.56
N GLN A 101 -11.57 13.77 -17.75
CA GLN A 101 -10.13 13.92 -17.52
C GLN A 101 -9.67 13.39 -16.14
N PHE A 102 -10.55 12.70 -15.43
CA PHE A 102 -10.36 12.25 -14.06
C PHE A 102 -10.08 13.39 -13.04
N ALA A 103 -10.63 14.58 -13.28
CA ALA A 103 -10.68 15.62 -12.27
C ALA A 103 -11.90 15.41 -11.37
N LEU A 104 -11.70 15.44 -10.06
CA LEU A 104 -12.77 15.25 -9.08
C LEU A 104 -13.83 16.36 -9.19
N LYS A 105 -15.09 15.98 -9.39
CA LYS A 105 -16.27 16.88 -9.43
C LYS A 105 -17.02 16.90 -8.11
N THR A 106 -17.34 15.72 -7.59
CA THR A 106 -18.21 15.60 -6.41
C THR A 106 -17.78 14.38 -5.60
N SER A 107 -17.91 14.48 -4.29
CA SER A 107 -17.58 13.41 -3.34
C SER A 107 -18.68 13.27 -2.29
N PHE A 108 -19.09 12.03 -2.03
CA PHE A 108 -20.04 11.67 -0.99
C PHE A 108 -19.39 10.63 -0.08
N ASP A 109 -18.87 11.10 1.04
CA ASP A 109 -18.40 10.30 2.14
C ASP A 109 -19.46 10.33 3.25
N LEU A 110 -20.23 9.25 3.36
CA LEU A 110 -21.44 9.16 4.19
C LEU A 110 -21.34 8.06 5.26
N ASP A 111 -20.14 7.73 5.68
CA ASP A 111 -19.85 6.67 6.65
C ASP A 111 -20.45 5.32 6.23
N LEU A 112 -20.22 4.96 4.97
CA LEU A 112 -20.67 3.71 4.37
C LEU A 112 -19.62 2.62 4.51
N THR A 113 -20.09 1.36 4.51
CA THR A 113 -19.17 0.21 4.52
C THR A 113 -18.72 -0.14 3.09
N ALA A 114 -19.61 -0.13 2.12
CA ALA A 114 -19.28 -0.44 0.73
C ALA A 114 -20.34 0.14 -0.23
N ILE A 115 -19.93 0.40 -1.45
CA ILE A 115 -20.82 0.57 -2.61
C ILE A 115 -20.77 -0.71 -3.43
N VAL A 116 -21.91 -1.12 -3.97
CA VAL A 116 -22.06 -2.40 -4.65
C VAL A 116 -22.32 -2.23 -6.13
N ASP A 117 -23.22 -1.31 -6.49
CA ASP A 117 -23.62 -1.12 -7.88
C ASP A 117 -24.25 0.26 -8.10
N PHE A 118 -24.25 0.72 -9.34
CA PHE A 118 -24.90 1.95 -9.78
C PHE A 118 -25.98 1.68 -10.82
N ALA A 119 -27.04 2.49 -10.82
CA ALA A 119 -27.99 2.57 -11.92
C ALA A 119 -28.11 4.06 -12.33
N LEU A 120 -27.50 4.40 -13.46
CA LEU A 120 -27.31 5.79 -13.90
C LEU A 120 -28.21 6.14 -15.07
N THR A 121 -28.79 7.36 -15.06
CA THR A 121 -29.44 8.01 -16.21
C THR A 121 -28.95 9.44 -16.35
N ASP A 122 -29.53 10.17 -17.32
CA ASP A 122 -29.21 11.58 -17.61
C ASP A 122 -29.56 12.56 -16.48
N SER A 123 -30.40 12.19 -15.53
CA SER A 123 -30.84 13.13 -14.48
C SER A 123 -30.95 12.50 -13.07
N ILE A 124 -30.85 11.20 -12.99
CA ILE A 124 -31.05 10.44 -11.76
C ILE A 124 -30.02 9.32 -11.68
N ALA A 125 -29.49 9.11 -10.51
CA ALA A 125 -28.61 7.99 -10.21
C ALA A 125 -29.07 7.31 -8.93
N PHE A 126 -28.95 5.98 -8.91
CA PHE A 126 -29.11 5.17 -7.71
C PHE A 126 -27.79 4.43 -7.43
N ALA A 127 -27.46 4.31 -6.15
CA ALA A 127 -26.31 3.56 -5.69
C ALA A 127 -26.74 2.55 -4.63
N ALA A 128 -26.48 1.29 -4.85
CA ALA A 128 -26.63 0.25 -3.83
C ALA A 128 -25.46 0.33 -2.85
N PHE A 129 -25.77 0.29 -1.56
CA PHE A 129 -24.76 0.43 -0.52
C PHE A 129 -24.98 -0.53 0.64
N LYS A 130 -23.90 -0.78 1.36
CA LYS A 130 -23.88 -1.37 2.69
C LYS A 130 -23.46 -0.34 3.73
N GLN A 131 -24.15 -0.29 4.87
CA GLN A 131 -23.74 0.50 6.03
C GLN A 131 -23.85 -0.38 7.28
N ASN A 132 -22.72 -0.76 7.85
CA ASN A 132 -22.63 -1.77 8.92
C ASN A 132 -23.27 -3.11 8.50
N GLN A 133 -24.45 -3.43 9.05
CA GLN A 133 -25.24 -4.63 8.71
C GLN A 133 -26.45 -4.31 7.84
N ASP A 134 -26.71 -3.03 7.57
CA ASP A 134 -27.87 -2.57 6.81
C ASP A 134 -27.52 -2.39 5.34
N TRP A 135 -28.48 -2.73 4.47
CA TRP A 135 -28.40 -2.59 3.03
C TRP A 135 -29.44 -1.61 2.54
N GLY A 136 -29.08 -0.81 1.56
CA GLY A 136 -30.00 0.20 1.03
C GLY A 136 -29.59 0.73 -0.33
N ILE A 137 -30.39 1.68 -0.80
CA ILE A 137 -30.21 2.37 -2.07
C ILE A 137 -30.26 3.87 -1.80
N MET A 138 -29.27 4.61 -2.29
CA MET A 138 -29.25 6.07 -2.32
C MET A 138 -29.78 6.58 -3.64
N GLU A 139 -30.51 7.67 -3.60
CA GLU A 139 -30.97 8.42 -4.77
C GLU A 139 -30.20 9.73 -4.89
N PHE A 140 -29.71 10.01 -6.08
CA PHE A 140 -29.05 11.25 -6.46
C PHE A 140 -29.79 11.92 -7.62
N ARG A 141 -29.75 13.24 -7.65
CA ARG A 141 -30.36 14.07 -8.70
C ARG A 141 -29.33 15.01 -9.29
N TYR A 142 -29.42 15.18 -10.62
CA TYR A 142 -28.63 16.15 -11.36
C TYR A 142 -29.37 17.47 -11.46
N ASP A 143 -28.74 18.59 -11.09
CA ASP A 143 -29.34 19.92 -11.15
C ASP A 143 -29.00 20.71 -12.42
N GLY A 144 -28.22 20.12 -13.31
CA GLY A 144 -27.69 20.74 -14.53
C GLY A 144 -26.22 21.13 -14.44
N GLU A 145 -25.61 21.07 -13.23
CA GLU A 145 -24.21 21.34 -13.00
C GLU A 145 -23.51 20.17 -12.25
N GLN A 146 -24.21 19.61 -11.25
CA GLN A 146 -23.67 18.53 -10.43
C GLN A 146 -24.77 17.61 -9.88
N TYR A 147 -24.37 16.42 -9.43
CA TYR A 147 -25.25 15.54 -8.68
C TYR A 147 -25.26 15.93 -7.20
N PHE A 148 -26.44 15.80 -6.58
CA PHE A 148 -26.62 15.97 -5.14
C PHE A 148 -27.41 14.80 -4.57
N TYR A 149 -27.09 14.44 -3.33
CA TYR A 149 -27.82 13.43 -2.57
C TYR A 149 -29.27 13.88 -2.34
N LYS A 150 -30.20 13.00 -2.64
CA LYS A 150 -31.64 13.30 -2.55
C LYS A 150 -32.32 12.51 -1.43
N ASP A 151 -32.13 11.20 -1.39
CA ASP A 151 -32.86 10.31 -0.48
C ASP A 151 -32.17 8.96 -0.28
N VAL A 152 -32.67 8.18 0.69
CA VAL A 152 -32.20 6.81 0.98
C VAL A 152 -33.38 5.87 1.21
N TYR A 153 -33.26 4.65 0.70
CA TYR A 153 -34.22 3.57 0.77
C TYR A 153 -33.55 2.35 1.38
N ASN A 154 -33.70 2.17 2.69
CA ASN A 154 -33.08 1.06 3.45
C ASN A 154 -34.08 0.34 4.35
N ASN A 155 -35.38 0.58 4.15
CA ASN A 155 -36.45 -0.08 4.87
C ASN A 155 -37.15 -1.08 3.93
N TRP A 156 -36.73 -2.34 4.05
CA TRP A 156 -37.18 -3.43 3.21
C TRP A 156 -38.34 -4.19 3.86
N PRO A 157 -39.24 -4.85 3.09
CA PRO A 157 -40.29 -5.70 3.65
C PRO A 157 -39.76 -6.95 4.38
N ILE A 158 -38.51 -7.30 4.13
CA ILE A 158 -37.79 -8.43 4.74
C ILE A 158 -36.34 -8.00 5.01
N THR A 159 -35.67 -8.65 5.97
CA THR A 159 -34.25 -8.39 6.25
C THR A 159 -33.39 -8.89 5.09
N LEU A 160 -32.54 -8.01 4.54
CA LEU A 160 -31.56 -8.33 3.52
C LEU A 160 -30.19 -8.53 4.16
N ASN A 161 -29.42 -9.50 3.63
CA ASN A 161 -28.01 -9.69 3.97
C ASN A 161 -27.07 -9.36 2.80
N ASP A 162 -27.64 -9.15 1.58
CA ASP A 162 -26.89 -8.75 0.40
C ASP A 162 -27.78 -8.07 -0.65
N ILE A 163 -27.17 -7.13 -1.43
CA ILE A 163 -27.71 -6.59 -2.68
C ILE A 163 -26.65 -6.89 -3.75
N SER A 164 -27.06 -7.60 -4.82
CA SER A 164 -26.18 -8.05 -5.90
C SER A 164 -26.16 -7.11 -7.12
N GLY A 165 -27.12 -6.18 -7.23
CA GLY A 165 -27.11 -5.20 -8.31
C GLY A 165 -28.43 -4.44 -8.47
N LEU A 166 -28.36 -3.41 -9.31
CA LEU A 166 -29.46 -2.48 -9.61
C LEU A 166 -29.71 -2.44 -11.12
N PHE A 167 -30.98 -2.26 -11.49
CA PHE A 167 -31.37 -1.91 -12.85
C PHE A 167 -32.54 -0.95 -12.81
N MET A 168 -32.54 0.01 -13.72
CA MET A 168 -33.65 0.96 -13.85
C MET A 168 -34.21 0.97 -15.26
N GLU A 169 -35.53 0.83 -15.37
CA GLU A 169 -36.27 1.05 -16.63
C GLU A 169 -37.45 2.02 -16.39
N GLY A 170 -37.35 3.19 -16.98
CA GLY A 170 -38.36 4.25 -16.83
C GLY A 170 -38.47 4.72 -15.36
N GLU A 171 -39.63 4.46 -14.75
CA GLU A 171 -39.90 4.81 -13.34
C GLU A 171 -39.74 3.64 -12.37
N MET A 172 -39.39 2.48 -12.88
CA MET A 172 -39.22 1.27 -12.08
C MET A 172 -37.75 1.01 -11.76
N LEU A 173 -37.48 0.74 -10.49
CA LEU A 173 -36.20 0.28 -9.96
C LEU A 173 -36.29 -1.20 -9.64
N TYR A 174 -35.35 -1.99 -10.15
CA TYR A 174 -35.21 -3.42 -9.93
C TYR A 174 -33.96 -3.68 -9.12
N VAL A 175 -34.06 -4.54 -8.13
CA VAL A 175 -32.99 -4.81 -7.15
C VAL A 175 -32.81 -6.32 -6.98
N GLY A 176 -31.64 -6.82 -7.31
CA GLY A 176 -31.24 -8.20 -7.02
C GLY A 176 -30.74 -8.31 -5.60
N THR A 177 -31.24 -9.27 -4.83
CA THR A 177 -30.89 -9.48 -3.41
C THR A 177 -30.71 -10.95 -3.04
N ASP A 178 -30.20 -11.20 -1.83
CA ASP A 178 -30.16 -12.55 -1.25
C ASP A 178 -31.55 -13.13 -0.91
N GLN A 179 -32.62 -12.33 -1.05
CA GLN A 179 -33.99 -12.72 -0.82
C GLN A 179 -34.84 -12.70 -2.10
N GLY A 180 -34.21 -12.55 -3.27
CA GLY A 180 -34.85 -12.47 -4.57
C GLY A 180 -34.85 -11.09 -5.18
N MET A 181 -35.60 -10.92 -6.26
CA MET A 181 -35.74 -9.63 -6.94
C MET A 181 -36.88 -8.81 -6.36
N PHE A 182 -36.54 -7.57 -5.96
CA PHE A 182 -37.53 -6.56 -5.56
C PHE A 182 -37.69 -5.49 -6.64
N THR A 183 -38.93 -4.96 -6.74
CA THR A 183 -39.25 -3.85 -7.63
C THR A 183 -39.96 -2.72 -6.91
N GLY A 184 -39.72 -1.49 -7.32
CA GLY A 184 -40.37 -0.31 -6.74
C GLY A 184 -40.45 0.83 -7.73
N ASN A 185 -41.62 1.56 -7.75
CA ASN A 185 -41.74 2.76 -8.57
C ASN A 185 -41.20 3.97 -7.79
N TRP A 186 -39.96 4.40 -8.12
CA TRP A 186 -39.25 5.45 -7.39
C TRP A 186 -39.89 6.84 -7.57
N ARG A 187 -40.75 7.04 -8.59
CA ARG A 187 -41.35 8.35 -8.90
C ARG A 187 -42.76 8.52 -8.31
N SER A 188 -43.57 7.50 -8.37
CA SER A 188 -45.00 7.59 -7.98
C SER A 188 -45.26 7.07 -6.58
N THR A 189 -44.32 6.32 -5.96
CA THR A 189 -44.48 5.75 -4.61
C THR A 189 -43.34 6.21 -3.68
N ASN A 190 -43.57 6.14 -2.38
CA ASN A 190 -42.56 6.42 -1.39
C ASN A 190 -41.81 5.13 -1.04
N LEU A 191 -40.64 4.90 -1.61
CA LEU A 191 -39.83 3.69 -1.39
C LEU A 191 -39.22 3.57 0.03
N LYS A 192 -39.42 4.57 0.90
CA LYS A 192 -39.15 4.44 2.35
C LYS A 192 -40.19 3.60 3.06
N ASP A 193 -41.37 3.44 2.46
CA ASP A 193 -42.40 2.53 2.98
C ASP A 193 -42.16 1.15 2.39
N PRO A 194 -41.84 0.13 3.24
CA PRO A 194 -41.59 -1.23 2.77
C PRO A 194 -42.75 -1.84 1.99
N ALA A 195 -43.97 -1.37 2.19
CA ALA A 195 -45.16 -1.84 1.44
C ALA A 195 -45.14 -1.44 -0.05
N ASN A 196 -44.27 -0.54 -0.48
CA ASN A 196 -44.11 -0.12 -1.87
C ASN A 196 -43.01 -0.87 -2.62
N TRP A 197 -42.37 -1.85 -1.98
CA TRP A 197 -41.51 -2.82 -2.62
C TRP A 197 -42.25 -4.11 -2.89
N GLU A 198 -42.24 -4.57 -4.12
CA GLU A 198 -42.87 -5.81 -4.55
C GLU A 198 -41.77 -6.86 -4.83
N GLN A 199 -41.86 -8.01 -4.17
CA GLN A 199 -41.00 -9.16 -4.47
C GLN A 199 -41.54 -9.92 -5.66
N ASN A 200 -40.70 -10.31 -6.58
CA ASN A 200 -41.08 -11.15 -7.71
C ASN A 200 -41.17 -12.62 -7.26
N ASP A 201 -42.35 -13.22 -7.39
CA ASP A 201 -42.61 -14.60 -6.92
C ASP A 201 -41.80 -15.68 -7.68
N GLU A 202 -41.45 -15.43 -8.98
CA GLU A 202 -40.69 -16.36 -9.80
C GLU A 202 -39.16 -16.24 -9.54
N LEU A 203 -38.72 -15.12 -8.99
CA LEU A 203 -37.31 -14.82 -8.71
C LEU A 203 -37.10 -14.54 -7.21
N ALA A 204 -37.55 -15.46 -6.37
CA ALA A 204 -37.53 -15.35 -4.91
C ALA A 204 -36.35 -16.11 -4.25
N GLY A 205 -35.37 -16.60 -5.03
CA GLY A 205 -34.15 -17.27 -4.54
C GLY A 205 -33.01 -16.31 -4.31
N VAL A 206 -31.84 -16.83 -3.92
CA VAL A 206 -30.64 -16.02 -3.70
C VAL A 206 -30.06 -15.56 -5.05
N ILE A 207 -30.06 -14.25 -5.29
CA ILE A 207 -29.47 -13.66 -6.49
C ILE A 207 -28.03 -13.23 -6.19
N SER A 208 -27.07 -13.84 -6.87
CA SER A 208 -25.63 -13.58 -6.72
C SER A 208 -25.05 -12.65 -7.79
N THR A 209 -25.70 -12.59 -8.96
CA THR A 209 -25.35 -11.69 -10.08
C THR A 209 -26.60 -11.05 -10.63
N PHE A 210 -26.54 -9.77 -10.90
CA PHE A 210 -27.67 -9.01 -11.42
C PHE A 210 -27.13 -7.86 -12.28
N LYS A 211 -27.39 -7.91 -13.60
CA LYS A 211 -26.86 -6.91 -14.52
C LYS A 211 -27.75 -6.66 -15.73
N GLN A 212 -27.57 -5.50 -16.30
CA GLN A 212 -28.27 -5.12 -17.51
C GLN A 212 -27.82 -5.98 -18.72
N ASN A 213 -28.77 -6.50 -19.49
CA ASN A 213 -28.56 -7.13 -20.77
C ASN A 213 -29.49 -6.47 -21.82
N SER A 214 -29.01 -5.41 -22.46
CA SER A 214 -29.83 -4.55 -23.33
C SER A 214 -31.02 -3.94 -22.57
N LYS A 215 -32.25 -4.42 -22.83
CA LYS A 215 -33.49 -4.03 -22.14
C LYS A 215 -33.96 -5.04 -21.11
N ASN A 216 -33.28 -6.16 -21.00
CA ASN A 216 -33.55 -7.23 -20.04
C ASN A 216 -32.54 -7.20 -18.92
N ILE A 217 -32.79 -7.98 -17.88
CA ILE A 217 -31.90 -8.23 -16.79
C ILE A 217 -31.41 -9.67 -16.91
N LEU A 218 -30.08 -9.85 -16.92
CA LEU A 218 -29.45 -11.15 -16.82
C LEU A 218 -29.06 -11.37 -15.35
N LEU A 219 -29.47 -12.48 -14.77
CA LEU A 219 -29.22 -12.75 -13.35
C LEU A 219 -28.85 -14.21 -13.09
N VAL A 220 -28.14 -14.43 -12.00
CA VAL A 220 -27.87 -15.77 -11.45
C VAL A 220 -28.62 -15.87 -10.12
N MET A 221 -29.54 -16.83 -10.06
CA MET A 221 -30.32 -17.13 -8.87
C MET A 221 -30.17 -18.61 -8.52
N ASP A 222 -29.78 -18.89 -7.27
CA ASP A 222 -29.51 -20.24 -6.78
C ASP A 222 -28.58 -21.06 -7.70
N ASN A 223 -27.63 -20.37 -8.35
CA ASN A 223 -26.66 -20.87 -9.33
C ASN A 223 -27.24 -21.21 -10.72
N ASP A 224 -28.49 -20.86 -11.00
CA ASP A 224 -29.11 -20.96 -12.33
C ASP A 224 -29.14 -19.59 -13.01
N VAL A 225 -29.06 -19.58 -14.35
CA VAL A 225 -29.04 -18.35 -15.15
C VAL A 225 -30.43 -18.03 -15.69
N TYR A 226 -30.94 -16.85 -15.38
CA TYR A 226 -32.21 -16.34 -15.84
C TYR A 226 -32.07 -15.07 -16.65
N GLU A 227 -33.00 -14.86 -17.59
CA GLU A 227 -33.26 -13.56 -18.19
C GLU A 227 -34.64 -13.07 -17.75
N PHE A 228 -34.70 -11.89 -17.18
CA PHE A 228 -35.95 -11.22 -16.84
C PHE A 228 -36.22 -10.08 -17.80
N ASN A 229 -37.45 -10.06 -18.37
CA ASN A 229 -37.91 -9.00 -19.24
C ASN A 229 -38.84 -8.05 -18.44
N PRO A 230 -38.39 -6.81 -18.12
CA PRO A 230 -39.16 -5.86 -17.33
C PRO A 230 -40.50 -5.49 -18.00
N SER A 231 -40.52 -5.37 -19.33
CA SER A 231 -41.73 -4.94 -20.07
C SER A 231 -42.87 -5.95 -20.05
N SER A 232 -42.55 -7.25 -19.96
CA SER A 232 -43.55 -8.36 -19.87
C SER A 232 -43.67 -8.92 -18.46
N ALA A 233 -42.80 -8.51 -17.56
CA ALA A 233 -42.64 -9.06 -16.19
C ALA A 233 -42.49 -10.61 -16.16
N THR A 234 -41.72 -11.15 -17.12
CA THR A 234 -41.51 -12.60 -17.23
C THR A 234 -40.04 -12.98 -17.03
N ALA A 235 -39.82 -14.05 -16.25
CA ALA A 235 -38.52 -14.66 -16.07
C ALA A 235 -38.39 -15.91 -16.96
N ASN A 236 -37.30 -16.03 -17.69
CA ASN A 236 -36.98 -17.19 -18.50
C ASN A 236 -35.71 -17.84 -17.98
N LEU A 237 -35.78 -19.13 -17.61
CA LEU A 237 -34.62 -19.93 -17.31
C LEU A 237 -33.80 -20.17 -18.59
N LEU A 238 -32.57 -19.68 -18.61
CA LEU A 238 -31.66 -19.84 -19.74
C LEU A 238 -30.75 -21.06 -19.57
N TRP A 239 -30.34 -21.33 -18.35
CA TRP A 239 -29.47 -22.45 -18.00
C TRP A 239 -29.72 -22.92 -16.59
N ASP A 240 -29.89 -24.26 -16.44
CA ASP A 240 -29.98 -24.98 -15.18
C ASP A 240 -28.62 -25.61 -14.85
N PHE A 241 -27.95 -25.06 -13.80
CA PHE A 241 -26.60 -25.48 -13.39
C PHE A 241 -26.60 -26.57 -12.31
N TYR A 242 -27.73 -27.21 -12.09
CA TYR A 242 -28.00 -28.14 -10.98
C TYR A 242 -26.98 -29.27 -10.77
N HIS A 243 -26.13 -29.57 -11.74
CA HIS A 243 -25.19 -30.67 -11.69
C HIS A 243 -23.73 -30.30 -11.44
N ASP A 244 -23.40 -29.03 -11.29
CA ASP A 244 -22.03 -28.57 -10.97
C ASP A 244 -21.96 -28.07 -9.53
N THR A 245 -20.88 -28.44 -8.85
CA THR A 245 -20.59 -27.99 -7.48
C THR A 245 -19.90 -26.61 -7.43
N HIS A 246 -19.69 -25.98 -8.58
CA HIS A 246 -19.00 -24.71 -8.71
C HIS A 246 -20.00 -23.57 -8.82
N GLU A 247 -19.76 -22.50 -8.09
CA GLU A 247 -20.55 -21.28 -8.08
C GLU A 247 -20.27 -20.42 -9.32
N ILE A 248 -21.32 -19.87 -9.93
CA ILE A 248 -21.22 -18.85 -10.98
C ILE A 248 -20.97 -17.51 -10.34
N TYR A 249 -19.82 -16.91 -10.64
CA TYR A 249 -19.46 -15.58 -10.14
C TYR A 249 -19.99 -14.45 -11.00
N ASP A 250 -20.04 -14.67 -12.32
CA ASP A 250 -20.60 -13.68 -13.25
C ASP A 250 -20.95 -14.32 -14.60
N VAL A 251 -21.85 -13.67 -15.36
CA VAL A 251 -22.39 -14.16 -16.62
C VAL A 251 -22.62 -13.01 -17.62
N ILE A 252 -22.41 -13.31 -18.89
CA ILE A 252 -22.84 -12.46 -20.03
C ILE A 252 -23.51 -13.34 -21.08
N GLN A 253 -24.34 -12.72 -21.95
CA GLN A 253 -24.96 -13.36 -23.09
C GLN A 253 -24.39 -12.78 -24.38
N ASP A 254 -23.99 -13.66 -25.30
CA ASP A 254 -23.53 -13.29 -26.64
C ASP A 254 -24.70 -12.97 -27.58
N ALA A 255 -24.41 -12.33 -28.70
CA ALA A 255 -25.42 -11.97 -29.70
C ALA A 255 -26.12 -13.19 -30.34
N ASP A 256 -25.51 -14.36 -30.32
CA ASP A 256 -26.08 -15.64 -30.78
C ASP A 256 -26.94 -16.33 -29.70
N GLY A 257 -27.06 -15.77 -28.52
CA GLY A 257 -27.78 -16.31 -27.37
C GLY A 257 -26.95 -17.26 -26.49
N SER A 258 -25.70 -17.53 -26.84
CA SER A 258 -24.79 -18.32 -25.98
C SER A 258 -24.46 -17.58 -24.69
N LEU A 259 -24.36 -18.32 -23.58
CA LEU A 259 -23.97 -17.77 -22.30
C LEU A 259 -22.48 -18.01 -22.06
N TRP A 260 -21.83 -16.99 -21.51
CA TRP A 260 -20.45 -17.08 -21.04
C TRP A 260 -20.41 -16.77 -19.56
N CYS A 261 -19.89 -17.71 -18.78
CA CYS A 261 -19.83 -17.61 -17.33
C CYS A 261 -18.40 -17.69 -16.84
N VAL A 262 -18.15 -17.03 -15.72
CA VAL A 262 -16.94 -17.21 -14.93
C VAL A 262 -17.27 -17.89 -13.61
N LEU A 263 -16.58 -18.99 -13.35
CA LEU A 263 -16.53 -19.67 -12.08
C LEU A 263 -15.23 -19.24 -11.37
N ILE A 264 -15.00 -19.69 -10.16
CA ILE A 264 -13.80 -19.27 -9.40
C ILE A 264 -12.49 -19.36 -10.20
N LYS A 265 -12.33 -20.43 -11.02
CA LYS A 265 -11.13 -20.68 -11.82
C LYS A 265 -11.42 -21.10 -13.27
N ASN A 266 -12.66 -21.20 -13.66
CA ASN A 266 -13.05 -21.65 -15.00
C ASN A 266 -13.80 -20.52 -15.72
N PHE A 267 -13.46 -20.38 -16.99
CA PHE A 267 -14.22 -19.59 -17.96
C PHE A 267 -15.00 -20.59 -18.84
N VAL A 268 -16.32 -20.43 -18.97
CA VAL A 268 -17.19 -21.44 -19.54
C VAL A 268 -18.11 -20.83 -20.58
N LYS A 269 -18.23 -21.48 -21.75
CA LYS A 269 -19.28 -21.19 -22.74
C LYS A 269 -20.38 -22.28 -22.65
N MET A 270 -21.61 -21.81 -22.59
CA MET A 270 -22.78 -22.68 -22.48
C MET A 270 -23.80 -22.35 -23.57
N SER A 271 -24.43 -23.40 -24.13
CA SER A 271 -25.69 -23.30 -24.87
C SER A 271 -26.85 -23.74 -23.99
N SER A 272 -28.07 -23.58 -24.45
CA SER A 272 -29.27 -23.98 -23.69
C SER A 272 -29.30 -25.44 -23.23
N THR A 273 -28.42 -26.31 -23.73
CA THR A 273 -28.45 -27.76 -23.48
C THR A 273 -27.14 -28.36 -23.04
N ALA A 274 -26.01 -27.66 -23.15
CA ALA A 274 -24.69 -28.23 -22.83
C ALA A 274 -23.60 -27.19 -22.60
N VAL A 275 -22.60 -27.54 -21.79
CA VAL A 275 -21.32 -26.85 -21.76
C VAL A 275 -20.60 -27.12 -23.06
N GLU A 276 -20.42 -26.09 -23.89
CA GLU A 276 -19.77 -26.24 -25.20
C GLU A 276 -18.25 -26.16 -25.07
N TRP A 277 -17.76 -25.36 -24.13
CA TRP A 277 -16.36 -25.16 -23.90
C TRP A 277 -16.09 -24.70 -22.47
N SER A 278 -14.97 -25.14 -21.89
CA SER A 278 -14.52 -24.70 -20.58
C SER A 278 -13.00 -24.62 -20.58
N LYS A 279 -12.48 -23.51 -20.04
CA LYS A 279 -11.05 -23.26 -19.87
C LYS A 279 -10.75 -22.94 -18.42
N ARG A 280 -9.94 -23.79 -17.78
CA ARG A 280 -9.41 -23.48 -16.46
C ARG A 280 -8.27 -22.48 -16.57
N SER A 281 -8.31 -21.43 -15.75
CA SER A 281 -7.20 -20.53 -15.49
C SER A 281 -6.54 -20.87 -14.15
N GLY A 282 -5.27 -20.54 -13.99
CA GLY A 282 -4.63 -20.54 -12.67
C GLY A 282 -5.12 -19.41 -11.75
N GLU A 283 -5.90 -18.47 -12.26
CA GLU A 283 -6.35 -17.26 -11.59
C GLU A 283 -7.78 -17.36 -11.10
N ARG A 284 -8.14 -16.48 -10.14
CA ARG A 284 -9.54 -16.29 -9.78
C ARG A 284 -10.17 -15.26 -10.68
N PHE A 285 -11.24 -15.65 -11.34
CA PHE A 285 -12.10 -14.72 -12.06
C PHE A 285 -12.97 -13.93 -11.06
N LYS A 286 -13.23 -12.67 -11.38
CA LYS A 286 -14.12 -11.79 -10.61
C LYS A 286 -15.36 -11.43 -11.41
N ARG A 287 -15.17 -10.92 -12.63
CA ARG A 287 -16.22 -10.42 -13.52
C ARG A 287 -15.93 -10.82 -14.95
N ILE A 288 -16.96 -10.81 -15.79
CA ILE A 288 -16.87 -10.97 -17.24
C ILE A 288 -17.60 -9.81 -17.94
N PHE A 289 -17.01 -9.35 -19.03
CA PHE A 289 -17.51 -8.22 -19.80
C PHE A 289 -17.56 -8.55 -21.28
N TYR A 290 -18.56 -8.00 -21.96
CA TYR A 290 -18.73 -8.09 -23.40
C TYR A 290 -18.49 -6.69 -23.99
N LEU A 291 -17.40 -6.52 -24.72
CA LEU A 291 -17.02 -5.24 -25.27
C LEU A 291 -17.80 -4.94 -26.55
N ALA A 292 -17.87 -3.66 -26.95
CA ALA A 292 -18.63 -3.19 -28.11
C ALA A 292 -18.18 -3.86 -29.44
N ASP A 293 -16.93 -4.30 -29.53
CA ASP A 293 -16.39 -5.03 -30.69
C ASP A 293 -16.63 -6.55 -30.65
N GLY A 294 -17.31 -7.06 -29.64
CA GLY A 294 -17.61 -8.46 -29.44
C GLY A 294 -16.55 -9.25 -28.67
N THR A 295 -15.48 -8.60 -28.22
CA THR A 295 -14.43 -9.24 -27.41
C THR A 295 -14.95 -9.54 -26.00
N LYS A 296 -14.65 -10.73 -25.48
CA LYS A 296 -14.91 -11.10 -24.08
C LYS A 296 -13.67 -10.82 -23.26
N VAL A 297 -13.85 -10.07 -22.18
CA VAL A 297 -12.77 -9.74 -21.23
C VAL A 297 -13.17 -10.14 -19.83
N ALA A 298 -12.28 -10.79 -19.12
CA ALA A 298 -12.49 -11.10 -17.71
C ALA A 298 -11.59 -10.24 -16.83
N GLY A 299 -12.18 -9.63 -15.80
CA GLY A 299 -11.47 -9.07 -14.66
C GLY A 299 -11.07 -10.21 -13.72
N THR A 300 -9.78 -10.23 -13.30
CA THR A 300 -9.22 -11.28 -12.45
C THR A 300 -8.46 -10.68 -11.26
N THR A 301 -7.91 -11.54 -10.42
CA THR A 301 -6.98 -11.12 -9.35
C THR A 301 -5.59 -10.73 -9.86
N THR A 302 -5.31 -10.83 -11.17
CA THR A 302 -4.00 -10.55 -11.76
C THR A 302 -4.07 -9.77 -13.08
N GLY A 303 -5.10 -8.95 -13.26
CA GLY A 303 -5.30 -8.09 -14.41
C GLY A 303 -6.44 -8.52 -15.31
N LEU A 304 -6.44 -8.01 -16.53
CA LEU A 304 -7.45 -8.27 -17.56
C LEU A 304 -7.05 -9.48 -18.42
N LEU A 305 -7.96 -10.40 -18.66
CA LEU A 305 -7.80 -11.52 -19.58
C LEU A 305 -8.73 -11.37 -20.78
N PHE A 306 -8.14 -11.19 -21.95
CA PHE A 306 -8.83 -11.10 -23.25
C PHE A 306 -8.93 -12.50 -23.86
N LEU A 307 -10.15 -12.97 -24.12
CA LEU A 307 -10.36 -14.25 -24.77
C LEU A 307 -10.17 -14.12 -26.29
N ASN A 308 -9.31 -14.98 -26.84
CA ASN A 308 -9.28 -15.26 -28.28
C ASN A 308 -10.07 -16.55 -28.53
N GLU A 309 -11.26 -16.42 -29.11
CA GLU A 309 -12.17 -17.56 -29.33
C GLU A 309 -11.64 -18.54 -30.35
N ASP A 310 -10.96 -18.07 -31.40
CA ASP A 310 -10.43 -18.91 -32.50
C ASP A 310 -9.35 -19.88 -32.00
N THR A 311 -8.47 -19.37 -31.14
CA THR A 311 -7.36 -20.16 -30.58
C THR A 311 -7.69 -20.75 -29.20
N GLN A 312 -8.79 -20.33 -28.60
CA GLN A 312 -9.18 -20.70 -27.23
C GLN A 312 -8.09 -20.39 -26.20
N THR A 313 -7.46 -19.22 -26.34
CA THR A 313 -6.39 -18.74 -25.46
C THR A 313 -6.73 -17.39 -24.86
N PHE A 314 -6.09 -17.09 -23.74
CA PHE A 314 -6.17 -15.77 -23.10
C PHE A 314 -4.92 -14.96 -23.37
N THR A 315 -5.12 -13.67 -23.69
CA THR A 315 -4.06 -12.67 -23.66
C THR A 315 -4.24 -11.82 -22.42
N ARG A 316 -3.19 -11.73 -21.60
CA ARG A 316 -3.21 -10.93 -20.37
C ARG A 316 -2.74 -9.51 -20.63
N LYS A 317 -3.46 -8.55 -20.04
CA LYS A 317 -3.08 -7.16 -19.95
C LYS A 317 -3.04 -6.75 -18.47
N LYS A 318 -1.92 -6.24 -18.02
CA LYS A 318 -1.72 -5.76 -16.65
C LYS A 318 -0.66 -4.64 -16.61
N PRO A 319 -0.81 -3.66 -15.71
CA PRO A 319 0.26 -2.66 -15.52
C PRO A 319 1.49 -3.31 -14.88
N ASN A 320 2.65 -2.67 -15.07
CA ASN A 320 3.81 -2.95 -14.24
C ASN A 320 3.60 -2.31 -12.85
N GLY A 321 3.81 -3.05 -11.80
CA GLY A 321 3.53 -2.56 -10.44
C GLY A 321 3.81 -3.58 -9.35
N LEU A 322 3.30 -3.27 -8.16
CA LEU A 322 3.36 -4.14 -7.00
C LEU A 322 2.56 -5.43 -7.20
N LEU A 323 3.01 -6.52 -6.56
CA LEU A 323 2.26 -7.80 -6.53
C LEU A 323 0.97 -7.67 -5.72
N MET A 324 1.02 -6.89 -4.63
CA MET A 324 -0.09 -6.68 -3.72
C MET A 324 0.07 -5.36 -2.97
N ASN A 325 -1.01 -4.89 -2.34
CA ASN A 325 -1.01 -3.62 -1.61
C ASN A 325 -0.55 -3.74 -0.15
N SER A 326 -0.70 -4.91 0.49
CA SER A 326 -0.26 -5.10 1.86
C SER A 326 1.26 -5.32 1.92
N ILE A 327 1.99 -4.27 2.24
CA ILE A 327 3.46 -4.26 2.34
C ILE A 327 3.84 -4.36 3.81
N SER A 328 4.71 -5.29 4.15
CA SER A 328 5.09 -5.58 5.55
C SER A 328 6.44 -5.04 5.97
N ALA A 329 7.39 -4.93 5.03
CA ALA A 329 8.74 -4.43 5.27
C ALA A 329 9.27 -3.66 4.06
N LEU A 330 10.15 -2.70 4.32
CA LEU A 330 10.84 -1.90 3.29
C LEU A 330 12.31 -1.77 3.64
N HIS A 331 13.15 -1.79 2.60
CA HIS A 331 14.55 -1.44 2.69
C HIS A 331 15.00 -0.69 1.43
N VAL A 332 15.80 0.35 1.60
CA VAL A 332 16.48 1.03 0.48
C VAL A 332 17.91 0.52 0.43
N MET A 333 18.26 -0.13 -0.67
CA MET A 333 19.59 -0.68 -0.89
C MET A 333 20.64 0.43 -1.04
N SER A 334 21.89 0.11 -0.80
CA SER A 334 23.01 1.04 -0.98
C SER A 334 23.19 1.56 -2.41
N ASP A 335 22.59 0.90 -3.39
CA ASP A 335 22.53 1.33 -4.80
C ASP A 335 21.29 2.18 -5.14
N GLY A 336 20.45 2.49 -4.15
CA GLY A 336 19.23 3.31 -4.26
C GLY A 336 17.97 2.54 -4.66
N ARG A 337 18.05 1.23 -4.92
CA ARG A 337 16.85 0.43 -5.19
C ARG A 337 16.02 0.24 -3.92
N LEU A 338 14.70 0.44 -4.04
CA LEU A 338 13.75 0.09 -2.98
C LEU A 338 13.38 -1.39 -3.09
N VAL A 339 13.49 -2.12 -1.99
CA VAL A 339 13.00 -3.49 -1.83
C VAL A 339 11.80 -3.47 -0.88
N ALA A 340 10.67 -3.96 -1.35
CA ALA A 340 9.44 -4.08 -0.58
C ALA A 340 9.08 -5.55 -0.37
N GLY A 341 8.79 -5.91 0.86
CA GLY A 341 8.45 -7.27 1.28
C GLY A 341 6.96 -7.47 1.49
N SER A 342 6.47 -8.62 1.08
CA SER A 342 5.10 -9.07 1.30
C SER A 342 5.04 -10.58 1.54
N ARG A 343 3.86 -11.10 1.88
CA ARG A 343 3.62 -12.54 2.01
C ARG A 343 3.89 -13.34 0.72
N TYR A 344 3.84 -12.69 -0.45
CA TYR A 344 4.08 -13.35 -1.73
C TYR A 344 5.52 -13.27 -2.22
N GLY A 345 6.34 -12.44 -1.60
CA GLY A 345 7.73 -12.28 -1.97
C GLY A 345 8.21 -10.83 -1.95
N LEU A 346 9.21 -10.55 -2.77
CA LEU A 346 9.86 -9.26 -2.86
C LEU A 346 9.46 -8.52 -4.13
N MET A 347 9.32 -7.22 -4.01
CA MET A 347 9.07 -6.28 -5.09
C MET A 347 10.19 -5.25 -5.10
N ILE A 348 10.93 -5.17 -6.20
CA ILE A 348 12.12 -4.32 -6.35
C ILE A 348 11.78 -3.17 -7.29
N LYS A 349 11.93 -1.92 -6.83
CA LYS A 349 11.77 -0.73 -7.66
C LYS A 349 13.07 -0.48 -8.41
N GLU A 350 13.01 -0.61 -9.72
CA GLU A 350 14.09 -0.33 -10.65
C GLU A 350 13.80 0.95 -11.46
N SER A 351 14.77 1.42 -12.26
CA SER A 351 14.61 2.62 -13.09
C SER A 351 13.46 2.53 -14.09
N GLU A 352 13.18 1.34 -14.61
CA GLU A 352 12.15 1.11 -15.65
C GLU A 352 10.83 0.56 -15.08
N GLY A 353 10.69 0.44 -13.76
CA GLY A 353 9.47 -0.07 -13.14
C GLY A 353 9.73 -1.01 -11.98
N TRP A 354 8.80 -1.92 -11.76
CA TRP A 354 8.86 -2.92 -10.69
C TRP A 354 9.25 -4.29 -11.23
N ARG A 355 10.20 -4.93 -10.57
CA ARG A 355 10.53 -6.33 -10.75
C ARG A 355 10.13 -7.11 -9.51
N ASN A 356 9.48 -8.25 -9.70
CA ASN A 356 8.89 -9.01 -8.62
C ASN A 356 9.53 -10.40 -8.53
N ILE A 357 9.88 -10.83 -7.30
CA ILE A 357 10.37 -12.17 -6.98
C ILE A 357 9.30 -12.86 -6.14
N VAL A 358 8.66 -13.89 -6.69
CA VAL A 358 7.57 -14.60 -6.02
C VAL A 358 8.10 -15.83 -5.31
N GLY A 359 7.79 -15.95 -4.03
CA GLY A 359 8.12 -17.12 -3.22
C GLY A 359 7.05 -18.19 -3.28
N PHE A 360 7.48 -19.46 -3.25
CA PHE A 360 6.61 -20.62 -3.28
C PHE A 360 7.23 -21.84 -2.60
N ASN A 361 6.45 -22.47 -1.76
CA ASN A 361 6.78 -23.79 -1.23
C ASN A 361 5.62 -24.75 -1.48
N GLY A 362 5.40 -25.44 -2.37
CA GLY A 362 4.40 -26.43 -2.75
C GLY A 362 3.17 -26.70 -1.85
N ASP A 363 3.22 -26.33 -0.60
CA ASP A 363 2.23 -26.64 0.44
C ASP A 363 1.35 -25.45 0.85
N ASP A 364 1.63 -24.23 0.36
CA ASP A 364 0.81 -23.06 0.66
C ASP A 364 -0.52 -23.10 -0.09
N LEU A 365 -1.62 -23.17 0.65
CA LEU A 365 -2.99 -23.16 0.10
C LEU A 365 -3.29 -21.89 -0.69
N ILE A 366 -2.67 -20.75 -0.36
CA ILE A 366 -2.88 -19.48 -1.04
C ILE A 366 -2.18 -19.45 -2.38
N ILE A 367 -0.98 -20.01 -2.46
CA ILE A 367 -0.17 -20.11 -3.67
C ILE A 367 -0.48 -21.41 -4.42
N SER A 368 -0.80 -22.52 -3.73
CA SER A 368 -1.15 -23.79 -4.37
C SER A 368 -2.45 -23.71 -5.19
N GLU A 369 -3.34 -22.80 -4.84
CA GLU A 369 -4.48 -22.46 -5.69
C GLU A 369 -4.05 -21.85 -7.03
N ASN A 370 -2.83 -21.36 -7.14
CA ASN A 370 -2.31 -20.57 -8.23
C ASN A 370 -0.97 -21.12 -8.75
N LYS A 371 -0.90 -22.38 -9.14
CA LYS A 371 0.32 -23.07 -9.60
C LYS A 371 1.01 -22.48 -10.83
N ASP A 372 0.44 -21.47 -11.46
CA ASP A 372 1.04 -20.76 -12.60
C ASP A 372 1.56 -19.38 -12.18
N TYR A 373 2.80 -19.38 -11.68
CA TYR A 373 3.49 -18.14 -11.24
C TYR A 373 3.94 -17.26 -12.39
N THR A 374 3.99 -17.80 -13.61
CA THR A 374 4.39 -17.03 -14.81
C THR A 374 3.44 -15.86 -15.07
N ARG A 375 2.22 -15.91 -14.56
CA ARG A 375 1.23 -14.84 -14.64
C ARG A 375 1.61 -13.57 -13.91
N PHE A 376 2.48 -13.63 -12.88
CA PHE A 376 3.00 -12.44 -12.23
C PHE A 376 4.14 -11.79 -13.01
N ALA A 377 4.61 -12.42 -14.10
CA ALA A 377 5.80 -12.03 -14.84
C ALA A 377 6.96 -11.73 -13.87
N ALA A 378 7.20 -12.68 -12.97
CA ALA A 378 8.13 -12.57 -11.87
C ALA A 378 9.10 -13.74 -11.87
N ASP A 379 10.26 -13.52 -11.32
CA ASP A 379 11.16 -14.60 -10.93
C ASP A 379 10.51 -15.42 -9.81
N THR A 380 10.59 -16.74 -9.91
CA THR A 380 9.96 -17.62 -8.91
C THR A 380 11.02 -18.44 -8.21
N ILE A 381 10.98 -18.46 -6.89
CA ILE A 381 11.86 -19.26 -6.05
C ILE A 381 11.05 -20.22 -5.17
N PRO A 382 11.53 -21.42 -4.88
CA PRO A 382 10.82 -22.42 -4.08
C PRO A 382 10.95 -22.13 -2.58
N VAL A 383 10.56 -20.93 -2.17
CA VAL A 383 10.60 -20.45 -0.78
C VAL A 383 9.25 -19.89 -0.39
N HIS A 384 8.85 -20.13 0.84
CA HIS A 384 7.63 -19.59 1.43
C HIS A 384 7.98 -18.36 2.30
N PHE A 385 7.40 -17.19 1.98
CA PHE A 385 7.62 -15.98 2.76
C PHE A 385 6.70 -15.83 3.99
N GLY A 386 6.09 -16.92 4.42
CA GLY A 386 5.31 -16.95 5.65
C GLY A 386 4.07 -16.07 5.64
N ASN A 387 3.65 -15.62 6.82
CA ASN A 387 2.57 -14.64 6.94
C ASN A 387 3.00 -13.26 6.46
N TYR A 388 4.24 -12.89 6.74
CA TYR A 388 4.86 -11.65 6.28
C TYR A 388 6.38 -11.68 6.47
N ILE A 389 7.06 -10.84 5.71
CA ILE A 389 8.45 -10.48 5.94
C ILE A 389 8.46 -9.44 7.07
N ALA A 390 9.10 -9.76 8.17
CA ALA A 390 9.11 -8.89 9.35
C ALA A 390 10.06 -7.71 9.19
N ASP A 391 11.23 -7.97 8.60
CA ASP A 391 12.22 -6.96 8.30
C ASP A 391 13.13 -7.36 7.14
N ILE A 392 13.81 -6.38 6.52
CA ILE A 392 14.71 -6.58 5.39
C ILE A 392 16.00 -5.80 5.64
N GLU A 393 17.15 -6.46 5.43
CA GLU A 393 18.48 -5.84 5.54
C GLU A 393 19.34 -6.16 4.32
N GLU A 394 20.26 -5.24 3.98
CA GLU A 394 21.27 -5.45 2.96
C GLU A 394 22.54 -6.05 3.53
N GLY A 395 22.91 -7.22 3.01
CA GLY A 395 24.16 -7.92 3.37
C GLY A 395 25.33 -7.62 2.42
N PRO A 396 26.48 -8.28 2.66
CA PRO A 396 27.65 -8.15 1.79
C PRO A 396 27.34 -8.51 0.34
N GLY A 397 27.90 -7.73 -0.59
CA GLY A 397 27.76 -7.98 -2.02
C GLY A 397 26.37 -7.67 -2.61
N GLY A 398 25.50 -6.93 -1.88
CA GLY A 398 24.17 -6.57 -2.34
C GLY A 398 23.13 -7.70 -2.15
N LEU A 399 23.44 -8.71 -1.32
CA LEU A 399 22.48 -9.72 -0.91
C LEU A 399 21.39 -9.08 -0.06
N VAL A 400 20.16 -9.57 -0.19
CA VAL A 400 19.02 -9.15 0.62
C VAL A 400 18.71 -10.22 1.65
N TYR A 401 18.65 -9.84 2.90
CA TYR A 401 18.25 -10.67 4.02
C TYR A 401 16.82 -10.37 4.42
N CYS A 402 15.97 -11.39 4.48
CA CYS A 402 14.56 -11.26 4.84
C CYS A 402 14.28 -12.07 6.09
N GLY A 403 13.96 -11.41 7.20
CA GLY A 403 13.43 -12.07 8.39
C GLY A 403 11.97 -12.41 8.22
N ILE A 404 11.57 -13.67 8.41
CA ILE A 404 10.25 -14.17 8.06
C ILE A 404 9.54 -14.70 9.31
N ARG A 405 8.32 -14.27 9.53
CA ARG A 405 7.39 -14.94 10.42
C ARG A 405 6.68 -16.07 9.68
N GLY A 406 6.76 -17.28 10.21
CA GLY A 406 6.07 -18.44 9.67
C GLY A 406 4.55 -18.28 9.58
N THR A 407 3.89 -19.26 8.99
CA THR A 407 2.45 -19.22 8.72
C THR A 407 1.64 -19.49 9.98
N TYR A 408 0.56 -18.73 10.18
CA TYR A 408 -0.44 -18.83 11.24
C TYR A 408 -1.82 -18.56 10.60
N PRO A 409 -2.98 -19.11 10.99
CA PRO A 409 -3.28 -19.75 12.28
C PRO A 409 -3.20 -21.28 12.30
N GLU A 410 -3.41 -21.86 13.50
CA GLU A 410 -3.59 -23.29 13.68
C GLU A 410 -4.69 -23.91 12.79
N PRO A 411 -4.56 -25.18 12.40
CA PRO A 411 -3.52 -26.15 12.79
C PRO A 411 -2.29 -26.16 11.86
N GLN A 412 -2.10 -25.13 11.06
CA GLN A 412 -1.10 -25.09 9.99
C GLN A 412 0.06 -24.13 10.30
N ARG A 413 0.46 -24.04 11.58
CA ARG A 413 1.66 -23.30 11.95
C ARG A 413 2.88 -24.01 11.37
N HIS A 414 3.65 -23.33 10.52
CA HIS A 414 4.90 -23.88 9.97
C HIS A 414 5.74 -22.79 9.30
N GLY A 415 7.00 -23.12 9.05
CA GLY A 415 7.93 -22.28 8.31
C GLY A 415 8.38 -21.05 9.08
N GLY A 416 8.83 -20.03 8.39
CA GLY A 416 9.56 -18.89 8.91
C GLY A 416 11.04 -19.05 8.69
N GLY A 417 11.85 -18.20 9.33
CA GLY A 417 13.28 -18.23 9.20
C GLY A 417 13.86 -17.02 8.49
N ILE A 418 14.99 -17.18 7.81
CA ILE A 418 15.64 -16.11 7.05
C ILE A 418 15.89 -16.57 5.63
N VAL A 419 15.48 -15.75 4.66
CA VAL A 419 15.87 -15.90 3.26
C VAL A 419 16.98 -14.91 2.95
N ILE A 420 18.10 -15.42 2.45
CA ILE A 420 19.20 -14.64 1.91
C ILE A 420 19.16 -14.80 0.40
N ILE A 421 19.01 -13.72 -0.34
CA ILE A 421 18.79 -13.78 -1.78
C ILE A 421 19.61 -12.74 -2.53
N ASP A 422 20.20 -13.17 -3.65
CA ASP A 422 20.73 -12.29 -4.66
C ASP A 422 19.58 -11.80 -5.54
N ILE A 423 19.14 -10.56 -5.35
CA ILE A 423 18.00 -10.03 -6.10
C ILE A 423 18.27 -9.86 -7.60
N ASP A 424 19.54 -9.80 -8.03
CA ASP A 424 19.92 -9.75 -9.44
C ASP A 424 19.99 -11.14 -10.09
N ASN A 425 20.11 -12.19 -9.25
CA ASN A 425 20.04 -13.59 -9.66
C ASN A 425 19.23 -14.40 -8.65
N PRO A 426 17.88 -14.31 -8.65
CA PRO A 426 17.02 -14.90 -7.63
C PRO A 426 17.11 -16.43 -7.47
N ALA A 427 17.68 -17.12 -8.45
CA ALA A 427 18.00 -18.56 -8.31
C ALA A 427 19.10 -18.81 -7.27
N ASN A 428 19.91 -17.80 -6.95
CA ASN A 428 20.92 -17.83 -5.91
C ASN A 428 20.34 -17.33 -4.58
N PHE A 429 19.76 -18.25 -3.81
CA PHE A 429 19.21 -17.98 -2.50
C PHE A 429 19.60 -19.06 -1.48
N THR A 430 19.53 -18.71 -0.22
CA THR A 430 19.70 -19.62 0.92
C THR A 430 18.56 -19.42 1.89
N LEU A 431 17.90 -20.51 2.31
CA LEU A 431 16.95 -20.52 3.40
C LEU A 431 17.65 -20.98 4.67
N ILE A 432 17.58 -20.17 5.71
CA ILE A 432 18.01 -20.49 7.06
C ILE A 432 16.75 -20.81 7.85
N ASP A 433 16.67 -22.02 8.30
CA ASP A 433 15.51 -22.61 8.98
C ASP A 433 15.91 -23.16 10.36
N THR A 434 15.28 -24.21 10.79
CA THR A 434 15.53 -24.92 12.06
C THR A 434 16.97 -25.45 12.23
N SER A 435 17.80 -25.36 11.20
CA SER A 435 19.22 -25.71 11.30
C SER A 435 20.02 -24.72 12.14
N HIS A 436 19.53 -23.47 12.27
CA HIS A 436 20.16 -22.40 13.03
C HIS A 436 19.18 -21.58 13.88
N LEU A 437 17.87 -21.69 13.64
CA LEU A 437 16.86 -20.94 14.37
C LEU A 437 16.04 -21.86 15.26
N ASP A 438 15.64 -21.34 16.39
CA ASP A 438 14.78 -22.04 17.33
C ASP A 438 13.33 -22.03 16.88
N GLN A 439 12.58 -23.02 17.29
CA GLN A 439 11.17 -23.18 16.98
C GLN A 439 10.32 -22.76 18.18
N PHE A 440 9.14 -22.21 17.91
CA PHE A 440 8.10 -22.03 18.91
C PHE A 440 7.32 -23.35 19.12
N GLU A 441 6.90 -23.97 18.03
CA GLU A 441 6.21 -25.27 17.96
C GLU A 441 6.51 -25.88 16.59
N ASP A 442 6.36 -27.18 16.40
CA ASP A 442 6.47 -27.96 15.17
C ASP A 442 6.92 -27.18 13.90
N GLU A 443 8.22 -26.91 13.77
CA GLU A 443 8.82 -26.20 12.63
C GLU A 443 8.31 -24.76 12.39
N TYR A 444 7.72 -24.12 13.40
CA TYR A 444 7.25 -22.76 13.32
C TYR A 444 8.25 -21.78 13.96
N MET A 445 8.84 -20.91 13.15
CA MET A 445 9.81 -19.89 13.54
C MET A 445 9.24 -18.49 13.42
N ILE A 446 9.65 -17.59 14.30
CA ILE A 446 9.15 -16.23 14.35
C ILE A 446 10.31 -15.24 14.40
N VAL A 447 10.88 -14.91 13.27
CA VAL A 447 11.82 -13.78 13.19
C VAL A 447 11.02 -12.48 13.24
N LYS A 448 11.34 -11.62 14.20
CA LYS A 448 10.65 -10.33 14.42
C LYS A 448 11.45 -9.13 13.93
N ASP A 449 12.75 -9.22 14.04
CA ASP A 449 13.67 -8.15 13.65
C ASP A 449 14.99 -8.75 13.22
N ILE A 450 15.63 -8.10 12.27
CA ILE A 450 17.03 -8.37 11.90
C ILE A 450 17.75 -7.03 11.81
N ALA A 451 18.96 -6.98 12.30
CA ALA A 451 19.74 -5.75 12.32
C ALA A 451 21.20 -6.02 11.95
N LYS A 452 21.78 -5.13 11.17
CA LYS A 452 23.19 -5.23 10.79
C LYS A 452 24.05 -4.35 11.70
N ASP A 453 25.05 -4.95 12.35
CA ASP A 453 26.01 -4.18 13.14
C ASP A 453 26.99 -3.38 12.26
N PRO A 454 27.76 -2.44 12.84
CA PRO A 454 28.73 -1.66 12.07
C PRO A 454 29.85 -2.49 11.37
N PHE A 455 30.00 -3.75 11.73
CA PHE A 455 30.98 -4.68 11.13
C PHE A 455 30.38 -5.51 10.00
N GLY A 456 29.04 -5.42 9.79
CA GLY A 456 28.30 -6.12 8.76
C GLY A 456 27.75 -7.48 9.17
N ASN A 457 27.83 -7.85 10.45
CA ASN A 457 27.21 -9.07 10.96
C ASN A 457 25.70 -8.87 11.11
N LEU A 458 24.92 -9.92 10.82
CA LEU A 458 23.47 -9.91 10.93
C LEU A 458 23.05 -10.45 12.29
N TRP A 459 22.41 -9.61 13.09
CA TRP A 459 21.80 -9.99 14.36
C TRP A 459 20.32 -10.27 14.17
N ILE A 460 19.80 -11.28 14.86
CA ILE A 460 18.48 -11.86 14.59
C ILE A 460 17.71 -11.98 15.89
N ALA A 461 16.51 -11.42 15.94
CA ALA A 461 15.53 -11.60 17.00
C ALA A 461 14.61 -12.77 16.67
N ASP A 462 14.92 -13.93 17.22
CA ASP A 462 14.17 -15.18 17.10
C ASP A 462 13.19 -15.28 18.27
N THR A 463 11.95 -14.86 18.02
CA THR A 463 10.92 -14.71 19.05
C THR A 463 10.23 -16.04 19.32
N TYR A 464 9.99 -16.35 20.60
CA TYR A 464 9.49 -17.64 21.08
C TYR A 464 10.43 -18.82 20.78
N ALA A 465 11.73 -18.60 20.85
CA ALA A 465 12.78 -19.58 20.69
C ALA A 465 12.76 -20.62 21.83
N THR A 466 11.82 -21.56 21.82
CA THR A 466 11.56 -22.47 22.93
C THR A 466 12.28 -23.81 22.83
N THR A 467 12.91 -24.11 21.70
CA THR A 467 13.64 -25.38 21.53
C THR A 467 14.94 -25.40 22.33
N ASN A 468 15.82 -24.40 22.14
CA ASN A 468 17.09 -24.28 22.83
C ASN A 468 17.14 -23.10 23.82
N TYR A 469 16.11 -22.23 23.78
CA TYR A 469 16.05 -20.98 24.57
C TYR A 469 17.10 -19.94 24.13
N GLU A 470 17.39 -19.88 22.82
CA GLU A 470 18.39 -19.01 22.20
C GLU A 470 17.73 -17.91 21.34
N PRO A 471 17.11 -16.89 21.95
CA PRO A 471 16.31 -15.90 21.24
C PRO A 471 17.12 -14.89 20.41
N ILE A 472 18.44 -14.83 20.59
CA ILE A 472 19.33 -13.94 19.82
C ILE A 472 20.39 -14.78 19.12
N LYS A 473 20.48 -14.57 17.82
CA LYS A 473 21.50 -15.19 16.96
C LYS A 473 22.31 -14.10 16.25
N VAL A 474 23.54 -14.43 15.88
CA VAL A 474 24.36 -13.58 15.01
C VAL A 474 24.98 -14.43 13.89
N LEU A 475 24.80 -13.98 12.65
CA LEU A 475 25.47 -14.52 11.47
C LEU A 475 26.56 -13.53 11.05
N GLN A 476 27.82 -13.98 11.14
CA GLN A 476 28.97 -13.18 10.74
C GLN A 476 29.14 -13.16 9.21
N THR A 477 29.90 -12.18 8.73
CA THR A 477 30.20 -12.01 7.30
C THR A 477 31.00 -13.17 6.70
N ASP A 478 31.67 -13.96 7.52
CA ASP A 478 32.42 -15.18 7.11
C ASP A 478 31.57 -16.45 7.15
N GLY A 479 30.30 -16.35 7.57
CA GLY A 479 29.34 -17.44 7.69
C GLY A 479 29.35 -18.15 9.05
N THR A 480 30.13 -17.68 10.04
CA THR A 480 30.13 -18.22 11.39
C THR A 480 28.88 -17.78 12.16
N TRP A 481 28.31 -18.68 12.97
CA TRP A 481 27.13 -18.43 13.78
C TRP A 481 27.51 -18.31 15.27
N GLY A 482 26.87 -17.33 15.93
CA GLY A 482 26.86 -17.20 17.39
C GLY A 482 25.41 -17.24 17.90
N GLU A 483 25.22 -17.79 19.08
CA GLU A 483 23.95 -18.06 19.71
C GLU A 483 23.98 -17.60 21.16
N TYR A 484 22.93 -16.89 21.59
CA TYR A 484 22.84 -16.35 22.94
C TYR A 484 21.58 -16.86 23.63
N ASP A 485 21.75 -17.62 24.68
CA ASP A 485 20.67 -18.25 25.44
C ASP A 485 20.25 -17.45 26.68
N VAL A 486 19.02 -17.68 27.11
CA VAL A 486 18.44 -17.00 28.28
C VAL A 486 19.21 -17.29 29.55
N SER A 487 19.70 -18.53 29.76
CA SER A 487 20.34 -18.93 31.01
C SER A 487 21.74 -18.35 31.15
N SER A 488 22.53 -18.34 30.08
CA SER A 488 23.88 -17.74 30.08
C SER A 488 23.86 -16.23 30.25
N SER A 489 22.77 -15.58 29.83
CA SER A 489 22.55 -14.16 30.10
C SER A 489 22.17 -13.85 31.56
N GLY A 490 22.09 -14.85 32.44
CA GLY A 490 21.58 -14.67 33.80
C GLY A 490 20.07 -14.35 33.85
N ASN A 491 19.30 -14.74 32.84
CA ASN A 491 17.89 -14.42 32.61
C ASN A 491 17.65 -12.93 32.35
N VAL A 492 18.64 -12.23 31.81
CA VAL A 492 18.47 -10.86 31.31
C VAL A 492 17.75 -10.88 29.95
N LEU A 493 18.11 -11.82 29.06
CA LEU A 493 17.39 -12.05 27.81
C LEU A 493 15.99 -12.58 28.08
N SER A 494 15.05 -12.12 27.25
CA SER A 494 13.67 -12.63 27.16
C SER A 494 13.49 -13.48 25.91
N LEU A 495 12.62 -14.50 25.98
CA LEU A 495 12.24 -15.30 24.80
C LEU A 495 11.37 -14.53 23.79
N THR A 496 11.13 -13.26 24.02
CA THR A 496 10.26 -12.43 23.21
C THR A 496 10.98 -11.19 22.66
N PRO A 497 12.19 -11.31 22.07
CA PRO A 497 12.85 -10.16 21.45
C PRO A 497 12.01 -9.63 20.28
N ASN A 498 12.00 -8.32 20.10
CA ASN A 498 11.15 -7.64 19.15
C ASN A 498 11.86 -6.56 18.33
N SER A 499 13.02 -6.11 18.80
CA SER A 499 13.88 -5.13 18.11
C SER A 499 15.32 -5.21 18.61
N ILE A 500 16.26 -4.92 17.71
CA ILE A 500 17.71 -4.92 17.99
C ILE A 500 18.29 -3.63 17.41
N ASP A 501 19.19 -2.96 18.15
CA ASP A 501 20.00 -1.85 17.63
C ASP A 501 21.33 -1.76 18.40
N PHE A 502 22.22 -0.88 17.94
CA PHE A 502 23.61 -0.78 18.42
C PHE A 502 23.94 0.66 18.81
N ASP A 503 24.72 0.84 19.86
CA ASP A 503 25.31 2.14 20.20
C ASP A 503 26.72 2.34 19.60
N SER A 504 27.25 3.52 19.74
CA SER A 504 28.58 3.87 19.20
C SER A 504 29.74 3.12 19.84
N TRP A 505 29.53 2.46 20.98
CA TRP A 505 30.52 1.63 21.66
C TRP A 505 30.48 0.16 21.21
N GLY A 506 29.48 -0.20 20.35
CA GLY A 506 29.31 -1.56 19.82
C GLY A 506 28.48 -2.48 20.71
N ARG A 507 27.81 -1.95 21.75
CA ARG A 507 26.91 -2.74 22.59
C ARG A 507 25.60 -3.00 21.85
N VAL A 508 25.02 -4.17 22.09
CA VAL A 508 23.76 -4.60 21.46
C VAL A 508 22.61 -4.31 22.41
N TRP A 509 21.62 -3.60 21.93
CA TRP A 509 20.39 -3.26 22.65
C TRP A 509 19.23 -4.06 22.11
N ILE A 510 18.53 -4.80 22.97
CA ILE A 510 17.48 -5.74 22.59
C ILE A 510 16.20 -5.37 23.33
N GLY A 511 15.18 -4.94 22.60
CA GLY A 511 13.85 -4.69 23.12
C GLY A 511 13.00 -5.96 23.10
N SER A 512 12.28 -6.24 24.17
CA SER A 512 11.44 -7.43 24.31
C SER A 512 10.07 -7.08 24.86
N PHE A 513 9.05 -7.83 24.47
CA PHE A 513 7.71 -7.69 25.06
C PHE A 513 7.46 -8.75 26.14
N GLU A 514 6.57 -8.46 27.07
CA GLU A 514 6.17 -9.40 28.12
C GLU A 514 5.02 -10.29 27.62
N ASP A 515 5.19 -11.61 27.71
CA ASP A 515 4.14 -12.58 27.36
C ASP A 515 4.16 -13.80 28.29
N ASN A 516 3.51 -13.66 29.43
CA ASN A 516 3.43 -14.70 30.43
C ASN A 516 2.48 -15.86 30.05
N ASN A 517 1.68 -15.72 28.99
CA ASN A 517 0.71 -16.73 28.60
C ASN A 517 1.32 -17.85 27.74
N ASN A 518 2.27 -17.51 26.86
CA ASN A 518 2.85 -18.49 25.93
C ASN A 518 4.17 -19.10 26.42
N VAL A 519 5.07 -18.30 26.99
CA VAL A 519 6.43 -18.75 27.37
C VAL A 519 6.74 -18.58 28.87
N GLY A 520 5.75 -18.20 29.67
CA GLY A 520 5.88 -18.15 31.14
C GLY A 520 6.93 -17.18 31.64
N GLY A 521 7.63 -17.56 32.70
CA GLY A 521 8.64 -16.70 33.35
C GLY A 521 9.90 -16.39 32.55
N ALA A 522 10.04 -16.94 31.35
CA ALA A 522 11.16 -16.65 30.45
C ALA A 522 10.84 -15.45 29.50
N SER A 523 9.68 -14.81 29.62
CA SER A 523 9.27 -13.63 28.85
C SER A 523 9.16 -12.40 29.72
N ASN A 524 10.25 -11.98 30.31
CA ASN A 524 10.28 -10.85 31.25
C ASN A 524 10.05 -9.47 30.57
N GLY A 525 10.18 -9.41 29.24
CA GLY A 525 10.16 -8.15 28.51
C GLY A 525 11.31 -7.21 28.90
N GLY A 526 11.17 -5.92 28.58
CA GLY A 526 12.14 -4.87 28.90
C GLY A 526 13.23 -4.73 27.86
N VAL A 527 14.34 -4.11 28.26
CA VAL A 527 15.52 -3.90 27.41
C VAL A 527 16.70 -4.69 27.99
N ALA A 528 17.26 -5.60 27.19
CA ALA A 528 18.52 -6.23 27.47
C ALA A 528 19.66 -5.47 26.76
N MET A 529 20.81 -5.36 27.40
CA MET A 529 22.03 -4.83 26.83
C MET A 529 23.08 -5.93 26.92
N LEU A 530 23.73 -6.19 25.79
CA LEU A 530 24.93 -7.08 25.71
C LEU A 530 26.14 -6.22 25.37
N ASP A 531 27.15 -6.31 26.22
CA ASP A 531 28.53 -5.91 25.93
C ASP A 531 29.37 -7.16 25.75
N TYR A 532 30.17 -7.24 24.70
CA TYR A 532 31.00 -8.39 24.40
C TYR A 532 32.39 -7.98 23.92
N SER A 533 33.37 -8.81 24.16
CA SER A 533 34.73 -8.61 23.65
C SER A 533 35.11 -9.71 22.66
N GLY A 534 35.87 -9.34 21.64
CA GLY A 534 36.34 -10.28 20.62
C GLY A 534 35.28 -10.54 19.52
N ASP A 535 35.13 -11.79 19.18
CA ASP A 535 34.27 -12.26 18.11
C ASP A 535 32.82 -12.46 18.61
N PRO A 536 31.81 -11.82 18.03
CA PRO A 536 30.41 -11.95 18.48
C PRO A 536 29.86 -13.39 18.36
N ALA A 537 30.41 -14.23 17.49
CA ALA A 537 30.00 -15.62 17.39
C ALA A 537 30.69 -16.50 18.45
N ASN A 538 31.82 -16.05 19.00
CA ASN A 538 32.55 -16.76 20.03
C ASN A 538 33.25 -15.77 20.98
N PRO A 539 32.47 -14.97 21.72
CA PRO A 539 33.01 -13.87 22.52
C PRO A 539 33.94 -14.39 23.63
N GLU A 540 35.05 -13.67 23.87
CA GLU A 540 35.97 -13.96 24.96
C GLU A 540 35.34 -13.66 26.32
N GLU A 541 34.57 -12.57 26.39
CA GLU A 541 33.81 -12.15 27.56
C GLU A 541 32.46 -11.56 27.13
N THR A 542 31.42 -11.80 27.93
CA THR A 542 30.09 -11.20 27.77
C THR A 542 29.61 -10.58 29.07
N GLU A 543 29.06 -9.39 28.99
CA GLU A 543 28.40 -8.74 30.12
C GLU A 543 26.94 -8.42 29.74
N TRP A 544 25.99 -8.90 30.55
CA TRP A 544 24.56 -8.70 30.36
C TRP A 544 23.99 -7.77 31.43
N ASN A 545 23.25 -6.76 31.00
CA ASN A 545 22.56 -5.86 31.88
C ASN A 545 21.14 -5.55 31.31
N ASN A 546 20.26 -5.04 32.15
CA ASN A 546 18.91 -4.72 31.72
C ASN A 546 18.43 -3.33 32.19
N ILE A 547 17.54 -2.73 31.39
CA ILE A 547 16.76 -1.58 31.79
C ILE A 547 15.29 -2.02 31.91
N ASN A 548 14.76 -1.96 33.12
CA ASN A 548 13.34 -2.25 33.34
C ASN A 548 12.51 -0.99 33.06
N VAL A 549 11.62 -1.06 32.09
CA VAL A 549 10.74 0.06 31.69
C VAL A 549 9.45 0.11 32.52
N ASN A 550 9.19 -0.91 33.33
CA ASN A 550 8.03 -0.99 34.20
C ASN A 550 8.34 -0.38 35.58
N THR A 551 8.36 0.95 35.70
CA THR A 551 8.55 1.60 37.00
C THR A 551 7.24 1.75 37.80
N ASP A 552 6.08 1.80 37.12
CA ASP A 552 4.75 2.01 37.75
C ASP A 552 3.59 1.36 36.97
N ALA A 553 3.87 0.52 35.99
CA ALA A 553 2.88 -0.04 35.08
C ALA A 553 2.71 -1.56 35.24
N SER A 554 1.70 -2.10 34.62
CA SER A 554 1.33 -3.51 34.66
C SER A 554 2.19 -4.40 33.76
N THR A 555 3.07 -3.83 32.91
CA THR A 555 3.85 -4.61 31.92
C THR A 555 5.20 -3.99 31.64
N ASN A 556 6.20 -4.85 31.41
CA ASN A 556 7.57 -4.50 31.02
C ASN A 556 7.78 -4.65 29.49
N THR A 557 6.79 -4.34 28.68
CA THR A 557 6.82 -4.49 27.23
C THR A 557 7.55 -3.36 26.55
N VAL A 558 8.46 -3.70 25.62
CA VAL A 558 9.03 -2.79 24.63
C VAL A 558 8.55 -3.21 23.25
N TRP A 559 7.84 -2.31 22.54
CA TRP A 559 7.34 -2.57 21.20
C TRP A 559 8.42 -2.40 20.14
N SER A 560 9.30 -1.43 20.31
CA SER A 560 10.44 -1.17 19.44
C SER A 560 11.45 -0.28 20.14
N LEU A 561 12.71 -0.37 19.73
CA LEU A 561 13.78 0.53 20.19
C LEU A 561 14.63 0.98 19.00
N GLY A 562 15.46 2.00 19.22
CA GLY A 562 16.47 2.47 18.28
C GLY A 562 17.44 3.41 18.97
N VAL A 563 18.68 3.43 18.52
CA VAL A 563 19.77 4.26 19.05
C VAL A 563 20.18 5.25 17.96
N ASN A 564 20.18 6.55 18.25
CA ASN A 564 20.62 7.54 17.28
C ASN A 564 22.15 7.76 17.31
N SER A 565 22.67 8.54 16.36
CA SER A 565 24.11 8.83 16.24
C SER A 565 24.74 9.57 17.43
N SER A 566 23.92 10.08 18.34
CA SER A 566 24.32 10.76 19.57
C SER A 566 24.16 9.86 20.82
N ASP A 567 24.03 8.55 20.63
CA ASP A 567 23.82 7.56 21.70
C ASP A 567 22.59 7.84 22.57
N VAL A 568 21.50 8.31 21.95
CA VAL A 568 20.20 8.37 22.61
C VAL A 568 19.43 7.10 22.25
N LEU A 569 19.16 6.28 23.26
CA LEU A 569 18.30 5.11 23.14
C LEU A 569 16.83 5.54 23.23
N TYR A 570 16.09 5.41 22.16
CA TYR A 570 14.65 5.62 22.12
C TYR A 570 13.92 4.31 22.36
N LEU A 571 12.93 4.36 23.23
CA LEU A 571 12.11 3.21 23.64
C LEU A 571 10.64 3.49 23.41
N LEU A 572 9.97 2.63 22.66
CA LEU A 572 8.52 2.64 22.49
C LEU A 572 7.91 1.55 23.37
N SER A 573 7.18 1.97 24.40
CA SER A 573 6.58 1.08 25.38
C SER A 573 5.13 1.48 25.66
N PRO A 574 4.34 0.73 26.43
CA PRO A 574 3.00 1.16 26.86
C PRO A 574 2.96 2.52 27.57
N LYS A 575 4.10 3.05 28.00
CA LYS A 575 4.26 4.40 28.56
C LYS A 575 4.51 5.48 27.50
N GLY A 576 4.55 5.13 26.24
CA GLY A 576 4.85 6.03 25.13
C GLY A 576 6.30 5.99 24.67
N LEU A 577 6.69 6.99 23.89
CA LEU A 577 8.05 7.15 23.43
C LEU A 577 8.89 7.85 24.49
N ASN A 578 10.01 7.24 24.85
CA ASN A 578 10.98 7.78 25.81
C ASN A 578 12.38 7.76 25.20
N GLY A 579 13.21 8.76 25.53
CA GLY A 579 14.60 8.87 25.16
C GLY A 579 15.51 8.83 26.39
N LEU A 580 16.57 8.01 26.34
CA LEU A 580 17.59 7.85 27.35
C LEU A 580 18.94 8.20 26.72
N THR A 581 19.65 9.20 27.22
CA THR A 581 21.01 9.47 26.76
C THR A 581 21.98 8.51 27.45
N LEU A 582 22.54 7.60 26.65
CA LEU A 582 23.46 6.59 27.14
C LEU A 582 24.80 7.20 27.56
N GLN A 583 25.47 6.57 28.51
CA GLN A 583 26.81 6.95 28.96
C GLN A 583 27.72 5.73 29.02
N PHE A 584 28.95 5.89 28.58
CA PHE A 584 29.95 4.87 28.80
C PHE A 584 30.45 4.93 30.25
N SER A 585 30.30 3.85 30.99
CA SER A 585 30.78 3.73 32.39
C SER A 585 31.17 2.30 32.67
N ASN A 586 32.42 2.08 33.13
CA ASN A 586 32.88 0.76 33.55
C ASN A 586 32.25 0.27 34.86
N SER A 587 31.59 1.15 35.62
CA SER A 587 30.96 0.79 36.90
C SER A 587 29.43 0.64 36.80
N ASP A 588 28.84 1.11 35.73
CA ASP A 588 27.42 0.99 35.42
C ASP A 588 27.23 0.90 33.89
N PRO A 589 27.24 -0.32 33.34
CA PRO A 589 27.17 -0.53 31.89
C PRO A 589 25.89 0.01 31.22
N VAL A 590 24.81 0.16 31.97
CA VAL A 590 23.54 0.74 31.49
C VAL A 590 23.40 2.19 31.98
N ALA A 591 24.49 2.86 32.36
CA ALA A 591 24.44 4.24 32.77
C ALA A 591 23.77 5.14 31.71
N HIS A 592 22.80 5.88 32.14
CA HIS A 592 22.09 6.85 31.31
C HIS A 592 21.65 8.03 32.15
N TYR A 593 21.41 9.16 31.48
CA TYR A 593 20.78 10.31 32.12
C TYR A 593 19.63 10.82 31.23
N GLY A 594 18.65 11.46 31.89
CA GLY A 594 17.45 11.95 31.22
C GLY A 594 16.55 10.78 30.78
N PHE A 595 15.43 10.63 31.44
CA PHE A 595 14.32 9.83 30.95
C PHE A 595 13.30 10.82 30.39
N THR A 596 13.49 11.19 29.10
CA THR A 596 12.66 12.19 28.47
C THR A 596 11.44 11.53 27.83
N TYR A 597 10.25 11.91 28.27
CA TYR A 597 8.99 11.47 27.66
C TYR A 597 8.59 12.42 26.53
N TYR A 598 8.22 11.84 25.38
CA TYR A 598 7.71 12.57 24.23
C TYR A 598 6.21 12.31 24.07
N PRO A 599 5.32 13.28 24.42
CA PRO A 599 3.87 13.13 24.31
C PRO A 599 3.40 13.16 22.85
N ASN A 600 2.10 12.89 22.66
CA ASN A 600 1.38 13.03 21.38
C ASN A 600 1.90 12.14 20.23
N ILE A 601 2.49 11.01 20.56
CA ILE A 601 2.83 9.96 19.58
C ILE A 601 1.84 8.82 19.79
N ALA A 602 1.07 8.52 18.77
CA ALA A 602 0.16 7.37 18.78
C ALA A 602 0.93 6.10 18.39
N PHE A 603 0.68 5.04 19.13
CA PHE A 603 1.29 3.73 18.92
C PHE A 603 0.38 2.62 19.47
N SER A 604 0.67 1.40 19.06
CA SER A 604 0.03 0.18 19.57
C SER A 604 0.95 -1.02 19.39
N SER A 605 0.49 -2.21 19.76
CA SER A 605 1.19 -3.45 19.42
C SER A 605 1.40 -3.52 17.90
N GLY A 606 2.64 -3.77 17.45
CA GLY A 606 3.03 -3.76 16.05
C GLY A 606 3.63 -2.44 15.54
N SER A 607 3.62 -1.37 16.35
CA SER A 607 4.35 -0.15 16.03
C SER A 607 5.85 -0.39 15.97
N LYS A 608 6.51 0.20 14.98
CA LYS A 608 7.96 0.18 14.80
C LYS A 608 8.55 1.58 14.93
N LEU A 609 9.78 1.63 15.41
CA LEU A 609 10.60 2.82 15.48
C LEU A 609 11.73 2.70 14.47
N ARG A 610 11.98 3.75 13.70
CA ARG A 610 13.14 3.87 12.80
C ARG A 610 13.76 5.26 12.98
N ILE A 611 15.06 5.35 12.82
CA ILE A 611 15.80 6.62 12.92
C ILE A 611 16.31 6.97 11.52
N ASP A 612 16.00 8.21 11.09
CA ASP A 612 16.43 8.69 9.78
C ASP A 612 17.87 9.24 9.82
N PRO A 613 18.50 9.55 8.66
CA PRO A 613 19.88 10.03 8.58
C PRO A 613 20.19 11.36 9.33
N ARG A 614 19.15 12.04 9.82
CA ARG A 614 19.24 13.30 10.59
C ARG A 614 18.88 13.12 12.06
N ASP A 615 18.92 11.87 12.54
CA ASP A 615 18.56 11.50 13.92
C ASP A 615 17.10 11.80 14.30
N ASN A 616 16.19 11.91 13.35
CA ASN A 616 14.77 12.03 13.67
C ASN A 616 14.18 10.64 13.90
N VAL A 617 13.26 10.56 14.84
CA VAL A 617 12.61 9.31 15.24
C VAL A 617 11.27 9.21 14.54
N TRP A 618 11.12 8.22 13.72
CA TRP A 618 9.88 7.87 13.02
C TRP A 618 9.19 6.72 13.76
N VAL A 619 7.95 6.92 14.16
CA VAL A 619 7.12 5.91 14.83
C VAL A 619 5.94 5.57 13.93
N THR A 620 5.89 4.32 13.47
CA THR A 620 4.75 3.81 12.70
C THR A 620 3.65 3.34 13.63
N SER A 621 2.40 3.44 13.19
CA SER A 621 1.26 2.92 13.91
C SER A 621 0.38 2.07 13.01
N PRO A 622 -0.10 0.91 13.46
CA PRO A 622 -1.06 0.10 12.70
C PRO A 622 -2.43 0.76 12.50
N THR A 623 -2.70 1.92 13.14
CA THR A 623 -4.04 2.54 13.11
C THR A 623 -4.04 4.06 13.02
N GLN A 624 -2.87 4.72 13.19
CA GLN A 624 -2.79 6.17 13.39
C GLN A 624 -1.75 6.85 12.48
N GLY A 625 -1.24 6.13 11.46
CA GLY A 625 -0.28 6.67 10.51
C GLY A 625 1.15 6.71 11.05
N VAL A 626 1.88 7.82 10.80
CA VAL A 626 3.30 7.99 11.14
C VAL A 626 3.53 9.26 11.94
N TYR A 627 4.30 9.17 13.00
CA TYR A 627 4.72 10.31 13.82
C TYR A 627 6.23 10.49 13.70
N VAL A 628 6.66 11.73 13.52
CA VAL A 628 8.08 12.06 13.40
C VAL A 628 8.47 13.06 14.48
N LEU A 629 9.36 12.63 15.37
CA LEU A 629 10.02 13.45 16.34
C LEU A 629 11.38 13.88 15.78
N THR A 630 11.58 15.16 15.56
CA THR A 630 12.86 15.65 15.05
C THR A 630 13.96 15.61 16.10
N SER A 631 15.22 15.59 15.67
CA SER A 631 16.40 15.65 16.56
C SER A 631 16.43 16.91 17.45
N SER A 632 15.70 17.96 17.09
CA SER A 632 15.47 19.14 17.91
C SER A 632 14.28 19.04 18.88
N ALA A 633 13.71 17.85 19.05
CA ALA A 633 12.55 17.56 19.90
C ALA A 633 11.27 18.32 19.50
N THR A 634 11.08 18.55 18.20
CA THR A 634 9.84 19.08 17.61
C THR A 634 9.17 18.02 16.77
N TYR A 635 7.91 18.23 16.35
CA TYR A 635 7.17 17.28 15.52
C TYR A 635 7.11 17.72 14.07
N TRP A 636 7.34 16.77 13.14
CA TRP A 636 7.22 17.01 11.71
C TRP A 636 6.10 16.14 11.10
N PRO A 637 5.30 16.68 10.16
CA PRO A 637 5.18 18.10 9.80
C PRO A 637 4.49 18.93 10.90
N ASN A 638 3.82 18.27 11.82
CA ASN A 638 3.15 18.85 12.98
C ASN A 638 2.86 17.77 14.04
N ILE A 639 2.23 18.15 15.14
CA ILE A 639 1.95 17.29 16.30
C ILE A 639 1.00 16.13 16.00
N ASN A 640 0.21 16.19 14.92
CA ASN A 640 -0.73 15.13 14.55
C ASN A 640 -0.09 14.05 13.67
N GLY A 641 1.19 14.20 13.31
CA GLY A 641 1.89 13.29 12.40
C GLY A 641 1.34 13.31 10.96
N LEU A 642 1.60 12.24 10.24
CA LEU A 642 1.13 12.00 8.88
C LEU A 642 0.02 10.93 8.94
N THR A 643 -1.19 11.31 8.54
CA THR A 643 -2.36 10.43 8.46
C THR A 643 -3.01 10.51 7.09
N ALA A 644 -3.85 9.55 6.74
CA ALA A 644 -4.61 9.60 5.50
C ALA A 644 -5.53 10.82 5.41
N ASP A 645 -6.00 11.35 6.56
CA ASP A 645 -6.88 12.53 6.61
C ASP A 645 -6.15 13.86 6.40
N ASN A 646 -4.86 13.93 6.72
CA ASN A 646 -4.09 15.19 6.69
C ASN A 646 -2.93 15.20 5.69
N SER A 647 -2.75 14.12 4.95
CA SER A 647 -1.67 13.95 3.97
C SER A 647 -2.11 13.04 2.82
N TYR A 648 -1.21 12.71 1.90
CA TYR A 648 -1.43 11.71 0.86
C TYR A 648 -0.97 10.30 1.29
N LEU A 649 -0.98 10.00 2.58
CA LEU A 649 -0.76 8.65 3.08
C LEU A 649 -1.90 7.75 2.61
N LEU A 650 -1.58 6.59 2.03
CA LEU A 650 -2.58 5.65 1.47
C LEU A 650 -3.48 5.04 2.54
N SER A 651 -2.94 4.84 3.74
CA SER A 651 -3.66 4.24 4.87
C SER A 651 -3.01 4.61 6.20
N ASN A 652 -3.83 4.69 7.26
CA ASN A 652 -3.34 4.85 8.63
C ASN A 652 -2.73 3.57 9.22
N ASN A 653 -2.87 2.43 8.53
CA ASN A 653 -2.22 1.17 8.90
C ASN A 653 -0.82 1.12 8.28
N VAL A 654 0.18 1.54 9.06
CA VAL A 654 1.57 1.65 8.63
C VAL A 654 2.44 0.57 9.27
N ASN A 655 3.08 -0.24 8.44
CA ASN A 655 3.86 -1.41 8.86
C ASN A 655 5.37 -1.15 8.94
N SER A 656 5.92 -0.31 8.05
CA SER A 656 7.35 -0.05 7.94
C SER A 656 7.62 1.30 7.30
N VAL A 657 8.82 1.84 7.53
CA VAL A 657 9.34 3.01 6.83
C VAL A 657 10.81 2.76 6.48
N ALA A 658 11.21 3.21 5.29
CA ALA A 658 12.61 3.19 4.83
C ALA A 658 12.97 4.52 4.18
N PHE A 659 14.26 4.85 4.19
CA PHE A 659 14.74 6.16 3.76
C PHE A 659 15.73 6.03 2.61
N ASP A 660 15.51 6.79 1.54
CA ASP A 660 16.55 7.12 0.58
C ASP A 660 17.27 8.37 1.08
N GLU A 661 18.45 8.14 1.63
CA GLU A 661 19.24 9.19 2.28
C GLU A 661 19.77 10.24 1.31
N ASP A 662 20.07 9.81 0.09
CA ASP A 662 20.66 10.68 -0.92
C ASP A 662 19.58 11.54 -1.58
N GLU A 663 18.44 10.94 -1.90
CA GLU A 663 17.31 11.65 -2.50
C GLU A 663 16.40 12.33 -1.45
N GLY A 664 16.53 12.02 -0.18
CA GLY A 664 15.66 12.55 0.89
C GLY A 664 14.21 12.11 0.74
N LEU A 665 13.99 10.85 0.43
CA LEU A 665 12.66 10.25 0.33
C LEU A 665 12.40 9.35 1.52
N ALA A 666 11.19 9.42 2.06
CA ALA A 666 10.68 8.41 2.97
C ALA A 666 9.66 7.55 2.23
N TYR A 667 9.89 6.25 2.21
CA TYR A 667 8.96 5.24 1.72
C TYR A 667 8.20 4.66 2.90
N ILE A 668 6.88 4.70 2.85
CA ILE A 668 5.99 4.33 3.96
C ILE A 668 5.12 3.16 3.51
N ALA A 669 5.37 1.97 4.08
CA ALA A 669 4.62 0.76 3.80
C ALA A 669 3.28 0.76 4.52
N THR A 670 2.21 0.53 3.78
CA THR A 670 0.86 0.43 4.30
C THR A 670 0.19 -0.88 3.87
N ASP A 671 -1.01 -1.14 4.35
CA ASP A 671 -1.87 -2.21 3.85
C ASP A 671 -2.53 -1.89 2.49
N LYS A 672 -2.39 -0.64 1.99
CA LYS A 672 -2.92 -0.16 0.70
C LYS A 672 -1.85 0.22 -0.33
N GLY A 673 -0.57 -0.13 -0.08
CA GLY A 673 0.55 0.18 -0.95
C GLY A 673 1.68 0.92 -0.25
N ILE A 674 2.50 1.62 -1.04
CA ILE A 674 3.63 2.40 -0.55
C ILE A 674 3.37 3.87 -0.84
N SER A 675 3.31 4.69 0.21
CA SER A 675 3.33 6.14 0.09
C SER A 675 4.77 6.62 0.11
N VAL A 676 5.07 7.63 -0.70
CA VAL A 676 6.41 8.23 -0.78
C VAL A 676 6.29 9.71 -0.50
N VAL A 677 7.13 10.23 0.37
CA VAL A 677 7.18 11.66 0.66
C VAL A 677 8.61 12.20 0.58
N LYS A 678 8.80 13.34 -0.11
CA LYS A 678 10.06 14.09 -0.08
C LYS A 678 10.16 14.80 1.27
N MET A 679 11.06 14.33 2.10
CA MET A 679 11.30 14.86 3.46
C MET A 679 12.45 15.88 3.46
N PRO A 680 12.50 16.81 4.43
CA PRO A 680 13.62 17.77 4.54
C PRO A 680 14.89 17.16 5.16
N PHE A 681 14.90 15.85 5.42
CA PHE A 681 15.90 15.16 6.25
C PHE A 681 16.92 14.36 5.43
N ALA A 682 17.18 14.76 4.18
CA ALA A 682 18.21 14.13 3.34
C ALA A 682 19.62 14.27 3.94
N LYS A 683 20.52 13.40 3.49
CA LYS A 683 21.94 13.46 3.83
C LYS A 683 22.58 14.76 3.35
N LYS A 684 23.52 15.27 4.13
CA LYS A 684 24.22 16.53 3.81
C LYS A 684 25.06 16.42 2.54
N ASN A 685 24.77 17.28 1.56
CA ASN A 685 25.58 17.39 0.37
C ASN A 685 26.96 17.97 0.66
N LYS A 686 28.01 17.33 0.15
CA LYS A 686 29.41 17.76 0.34
C LYS A 686 29.90 18.74 -0.73
N SER A 687 29.15 18.87 -1.83
CA SER A 687 29.49 19.74 -2.98
C SER A 687 28.24 20.13 -3.74
N TYR A 688 28.34 21.08 -4.67
CA TYR A 688 27.28 21.48 -5.61
C TYR A 688 27.28 20.64 -6.90
N SER A 689 27.82 19.42 -6.90
CA SER A 689 27.92 18.60 -8.12
C SER A 689 26.58 18.13 -8.67
N ASN A 690 25.57 18.00 -7.82
CA ASN A 690 24.26 17.43 -8.13
C ASN A 690 23.12 18.46 -7.99
N VAL A 691 23.42 19.74 -8.27
CA VAL A 691 22.37 20.77 -8.18
C VAL A 691 21.45 20.68 -9.38
N GLU A 692 20.17 20.63 -9.10
CA GLU A 692 19.10 20.67 -10.09
C GLU A 692 18.22 21.90 -9.94
N ILE A 693 17.76 22.47 -11.07
CA ILE A 693 16.92 23.67 -11.08
C ILE A 693 15.70 23.43 -11.96
N PHE A 694 14.52 23.45 -11.35
CA PHE A 694 13.26 23.17 -12.04
C PHE A 694 12.10 24.05 -11.56
N PRO A 695 11.07 24.27 -12.45
CA PRO A 695 10.98 23.87 -13.83
C PRO A 695 11.91 24.71 -14.74
N SER A 696 12.43 24.12 -15.81
CA SER A 696 13.20 24.80 -16.82
C SER A 696 12.59 24.58 -18.22
N PRO A 697 12.15 25.62 -18.96
CA PRO A 697 12.17 27.05 -18.58
C PRO A 697 11.16 27.38 -17.46
N PHE A 698 11.51 28.36 -16.62
CA PHE A 698 10.64 28.89 -15.59
C PHE A 698 9.67 29.92 -16.16
N ARG A 699 8.36 29.68 -16.04
CA ARG A 699 7.31 30.58 -16.54
C ARG A 699 6.72 31.44 -15.46
N VAL A 700 6.66 32.77 -15.66
CA VAL A 700 6.09 33.73 -14.73
C VAL A 700 5.03 34.60 -15.40
N PRO A 701 3.97 35.06 -14.71
CA PRO A 701 3.67 34.76 -13.30
C PRO A 701 3.20 33.32 -13.06
N THR A 702 3.50 32.80 -11.87
CA THR A 702 3.10 31.46 -11.46
C THR A 702 2.93 31.39 -9.95
N ALA A 703 2.08 30.48 -9.47
CA ALA A 703 1.96 30.13 -8.06
C ALA A 703 3.07 29.15 -7.62
N THR A 704 3.63 28.39 -8.56
CA THR A 704 4.66 27.37 -8.29
C THR A 704 6.04 28.00 -8.39
N PRO A 705 6.86 28.04 -7.33
CA PRO A 705 8.19 28.67 -7.36
C PRO A 705 9.18 27.81 -8.16
N LEU A 706 10.28 28.46 -8.61
CA LEU A 706 11.47 27.77 -9.06
C LEU A 706 12.12 27.08 -7.86
N THR A 707 12.44 25.81 -8.01
CA THR A 707 13.15 25.02 -7.00
C THR A 707 14.62 24.89 -7.40
N ILE A 708 15.50 25.09 -6.45
CA ILE A 708 16.94 24.86 -6.55
C ILE A 708 17.22 23.73 -5.55
N ASP A 709 17.44 22.52 -6.03
CA ASP A 709 17.67 21.31 -5.22
C ASP A 709 19.14 20.91 -5.20
N GLY A 710 19.52 20.03 -4.29
CA GLY A 710 20.90 19.53 -4.18
C GLY A 710 21.87 20.51 -3.54
N LEU A 711 21.37 21.47 -2.75
CA LEU A 711 22.20 22.47 -2.08
C LEU A 711 23.04 21.87 -0.96
N MET A 712 24.16 22.51 -0.66
CA MET A 712 24.93 22.24 0.55
C MET A 712 24.27 22.88 1.77
N ASP A 713 24.65 22.43 2.95
CA ASP A 713 24.19 23.02 4.21
C ASP A 713 24.48 24.52 4.28
N GLU A 714 23.55 25.32 4.81
CA GLU A 714 23.61 26.78 4.92
C GLU A 714 23.92 27.50 3.58
N SER A 715 23.37 27.02 2.46
CA SER A 715 23.54 27.64 1.15
C SER A 715 22.72 28.91 1.00
N SER A 716 23.32 29.92 0.35
CA SER A 716 22.63 31.08 -0.18
C SER A 716 22.67 31.06 -1.71
N CYS A 717 21.59 31.46 -2.35
CA CYS A 717 21.45 31.51 -3.81
C CYS A 717 21.17 32.93 -4.25
N LYS A 718 22.02 33.52 -5.07
CA LYS A 718 21.80 34.86 -5.67
C LYS A 718 21.34 34.70 -7.11
N ILE A 719 20.13 35.12 -7.39
CA ILE A 719 19.58 35.24 -8.73
C ILE A 719 20.02 36.57 -9.32
N MET A 720 20.68 36.53 -10.49
CA MET A 720 21.25 37.74 -11.09
C MET A 720 21.11 37.73 -12.62
N THR A 721 21.19 38.90 -13.19
CA THR A 721 21.27 39.04 -14.65
C THR A 721 22.65 38.56 -15.16
N LEU A 722 22.76 38.29 -16.47
CA LEU A 722 24.06 37.94 -17.10
C LEU A 722 25.13 39.02 -16.92
N THR A 723 24.74 40.28 -16.63
CA THR A 723 25.66 41.40 -16.34
C THR A 723 26.07 41.49 -14.89
N GLY A 724 25.60 40.56 -14.02
CA GLY A 724 25.96 40.50 -12.60
C GLY A 724 25.10 41.35 -11.64
N LYS A 725 24.02 41.98 -12.14
CA LYS A 725 23.07 42.67 -11.24
C LYS A 725 22.27 41.64 -10.44
N VAL A 726 22.41 41.63 -9.14
CA VAL A 726 21.60 40.79 -8.22
C VAL A 726 20.15 41.28 -8.24
N LEU A 727 19.22 40.38 -8.40
CA LEU A 727 17.77 40.61 -8.42
C LEU A 727 17.11 40.13 -7.14
N LYS A 728 17.53 38.98 -6.63
CA LYS A 728 16.99 38.32 -5.43
C LYS A 728 18.06 37.46 -4.78
N THR A 729 18.02 37.40 -3.46
CA THR A 729 18.75 36.39 -2.68
C THR A 729 17.75 35.50 -1.99
N VAL A 730 17.90 34.17 -2.14
CA VAL A 730 17.14 33.13 -1.43
C VAL A 730 18.11 32.27 -0.65
N GLU A 731 17.68 31.74 0.48
CA GLU A 731 18.51 30.90 1.34
C GLU A 731 17.83 29.56 1.53
N SER A 732 18.60 28.48 1.63
CA SER A 732 18.08 27.19 2.05
C SER A 732 17.78 27.22 3.55
N ARG A 733 16.70 26.56 3.95
CA ARG A 733 16.32 26.34 5.34
C ARG A 733 16.28 24.83 5.61
N PRO A 734 17.44 24.20 5.90
CA PRO A 734 17.60 22.76 5.93
C PRO A 734 16.61 22.03 6.84
N ASP A 735 16.18 22.65 7.92
CA ASP A 735 15.25 22.04 8.88
C ASP A 735 13.78 22.05 8.41
N VAL A 736 13.45 22.84 7.37
CA VAL A 736 12.07 23.03 6.87
C VAL A 736 11.96 22.66 5.40
N GLU A 737 12.96 23.03 4.60
CA GLU A 737 12.97 22.91 3.15
C GLU A 737 14.04 21.92 2.65
N GLY A 738 14.75 21.25 3.57
CA GLY A 738 15.85 20.37 3.23
C GLY A 738 16.99 21.15 2.56
N TYR A 739 17.63 20.52 1.57
CA TYR A 739 18.68 21.15 0.76
C TYR A 739 18.11 21.79 -0.50
N GLN A 740 16.91 22.39 -0.37
CA GLN A 740 16.24 23.15 -1.42
C GLN A 740 16.16 24.63 -1.07
N ALA A 741 16.05 25.47 -2.09
CA ALA A 741 15.69 26.88 -1.97
C ALA A 741 14.67 27.25 -3.06
N PHE A 742 13.80 28.18 -2.77
CA PHE A 742 12.67 28.51 -3.61
C PHE A 742 12.70 29.97 -4.06
N TRP A 743 12.49 30.22 -5.35
CA TRP A 743 12.37 31.55 -5.92
C TRP A 743 11.04 31.72 -6.64
N ASP A 744 10.27 32.73 -6.25
CA ASP A 744 8.94 33.03 -6.78
C ASP A 744 8.96 33.73 -8.15
N GLY A 745 10.14 34.05 -8.71
CA GLY A 745 10.26 34.77 -9.98
C GLY A 745 10.17 36.29 -9.86
N ARG A 746 10.22 36.82 -8.63
CA ARG A 746 10.21 38.26 -8.38
C ARG A 746 11.58 38.77 -7.95
N ASP A 747 11.84 40.06 -8.21
CA ASP A 747 13.02 40.76 -7.71
C ASP A 747 12.81 41.27 -6.27
N GLU A 748 13.82 41.94 -5.71
CA GLU A 748 13.72 42.50 -4.36
C GLU A 748 12.63 43.57 -4.21
N SER A 749 12.17 44.18 -5.30
CA SER A 749 11.08 45.16 -5.31
C SER A 749 9.71 44.51 -5.35
N GLY A 750 9.66 43.18 -5.54
CA GLY A 750 8.42 42.39 -5.68
C GLY A 750 7.89 42.36 -7.12
N ASP A 751 8.60 42.88 -8.09
CA ASP A 751 8.21 42.88 -9.49
C ASP A 751 8.62 41.57 -10.17
N TRP A 752 7.77 41.06 -11.08
CA TRP A 752 8.10 39.92 -11.90
C TRP A 752 9.27 40.24 -12.83
N VAL A 753 10.26 39.34 -12.85
CA VAL A 753 11.42 39.50 -13.76
C VAL A 753 11.01 39.36 -15.23
N SER A 754 11.78 39.94 -16.11
CA SER A 754 11.54 39.89 -17.57
C SER A 754 11.95 38.55 -18.17
N THR A 755 11.43 38.24 -19.37
CA THR A 755 11.94 37.11 -20.17
C THR A 755 13.43 37.26 -20.41
N GLY A 756 14.21 36.20 -20.12
CA GLY A 756 15.66 36.22 -20.27
C GLY A 756 16.34 35.00 -19.66
N VAL A 757 17.66 34.97 -19.75
CA VAL A 757 18.49 33.98 -19.04
C VAL A 757 19.11 34.66 -17.82
N TYR A 758 19.02 33.98 -16.70
CA TYR A 758 19.52 34.43 -15.42
C TYR A 758 20.59 33.46 -14.91
N LEU A 759 21.54 34.01 -14.13
CA LEU A 759 22.52 33.23 -13.38
C LEU A 759 22.05 33.05 -11.95
N ILE A 760 22.27 31.88 -11.42
CA ILE A 760 22.08 31.57 -10.01
C ILE A 760 23.45 31.25 -9.41
N ALA A 761 23.94 32.14 -8.55
CA ALA A 761 25.19 31.92 -7.83
C ALA A 761 24.87 31.23 -6.51
N LEU A 762 25.38 30.03 -6.34
CA LEU A 762 25.28 29.21 -5.13
C LEU A 762 26.54 29.40 -4.30
N TYR A 763 26.41 29.60 -3.00
CA TYR A 763 27.57 29.72 -2.13
C TYR A 763 27.23 29.43 -0.66
N THR A 764 28.22 28.90 0.06
CA THR A 764 28.17 28.72 1.51
C THR A 764 29.07 29.75 2.22
N LYS A 765 28.84 29.93 3.52
CA LYS A 765 29.72 30.78 4.37
C LYS A 765 31.17 30.28 4.39
N ASN A 766 31.40 28.99 4.13
CA ASN A 766 32.73 28.33 4.12
C ASN A 766 33.48 28.52 2.79
N GLY A 767 32.91 29.24 1.82
CA GLY A 767 33.57 29.61 0.55
C GLY A 767 33.34 28.64 -0.60
N SER A 768 32.62 27.55 -0.43
CA SER A 768 32.18 26.71 -1.55
C SER A 768 31.23 27.50 -2.45
N SER A 769 31.37 27.40 -3.78
CA SER A 769 30.49 28.11 -4.71
C SER A 769 30.32 27.38 -6.03
N SER A 770 29.17 27.58 -6.67
CA SER A 770 28.85 27.15 -8.03
C SER A 770 27.96 28.18 -8.73
N PHE A 771 27.82 28.03 -10.06
CA PHE A 771 26.96 28.86 -10.88
C PHE A 771 26.11 28.01 -11.82
N GLU A 772 24.80 28.27 -11.77
CA GLU A 772 23.83 27.64 -12.65
C GLU A 772 23.09 28.65 -13.53
N LYS A 773 22.37 28.18 -14.54
CA LYS A 773 21.63 29.06 -15.47
C LYS A 773 20.18 28.61 -15.55
N ILE A 774 19.28 29.58 -15.60
CA ILE A 774 17.85 29.33 -15.79
C ILE A 774 17.28 30.27 -16.87
N ALA A 775 16.48 29.72 -17.77
CA ALA A 775 15.68 30.49 -18.70
C ALA A 775 14.34 30.85 -18.05
N VAL A 776 14.00 32.13 -18.06
CA VAL A 776 12.70 32.62 -17.56
C VAL A 776 11.88 33.13 -18.75
N ILE A 777 10.62 32.77 -18.79
CA ILE A 777 9.63 33.24 -19.78
C ILE A 777 8.53 33.96 -19.02
N ARG A 778 8.36 35.24 -19.33
CA ARG A 778 7.23 36.03 -18.81
C ARG A 778 6.09 36.00 -19.83
N ASN A 779 4.94 35.41 -19.45
CA ASN A 779 3.72 35.35 -20.27
C ASN A 779 2.99 36.68 -20.27
#